data_afebe168a3cfaf9ee7a5843e5bf58459
#
_entry.id   afebe168a3cfaf9ee7a5843e5bf58459
#
_cell.length_a   1.000
_cell.length_b   1.000
_cell.length_c   1.000
_cell.angle_alpha   90.00
_cell.angle_beta   90.00
_cell.angle_gamma   90.00
#
_symmetry.space_group_name_H-M   'P 1'
#
loop_
_entity.id
_entity.type
_entity.pdbx_description
1 polymer ?
#
loop_
_entity_poly.entity_id
_entity_poly.type
_entity_poly.pdbx_seq_one_letter_code
_entity_poly.pdbx_strand_id
1 'polypeptide(L)'
;MSLPKIPWEDLTGDCPIVLELARHFRAENKSGIATCLAQLKNDPKLRKEFTKQANNLCILAQLLRCQNHAILNMSLSILADACIAFEAREKVRSSEIGSNVVLIIKNSKLDNRLHCRACRLVSNLSECSWHAKVLYNTGIVEALKELLMSKTSTQTYCMAVRAVRNIWSFYEQSREKMIEHEIMKLVAQIFVMVEKKSSGDAKYVDLIDACLKAMCAFLGTLDPRCGIQMEVEKNKQGYRCLMRCCSMNSNKMAIKCLYGLCQIAECRLLLGISGAVEELVTLINTKHLHEEVLVSLCMFCRESVNRDRIKDCNGLQLILALLKKPEHERYHPVLLQALAQFLYDDIAIDILVKHGIVEILVAKLTSIAASVDSKKSNASRKRYSDYPPESQKTPLKYNRIYSRFSMDYYRDDWSPRSTTSASSSSPPSTPPLRVFSDSNAETDDTEDDIYSPICSDTECGDNDEEVEIASLKSCKSLTVGEADSDAPSSDTKIPSKNVCEYHTLLLLGSFSLRTIDGLADPTTINALMTYITVNVFQKRHRYSAIKILHRIMRNAAYFTSLLKQGLVFEIQTLPESEEWTRCLRTVAETGGSIGHLSFMLLRGEEQHKLLTAVSIPLLIKIRSTLERLLNKYGGLELIFRLLVDSSHDWHERAIWSICQLAKSLKIDPFDVRPIPLTAGAGEPRDYSRLSLEASHPTATVSSTVTFELDDGTTVEACRKMLCCRSDVFSAMLDGNFSESGKKRVRLKNTSRDGLITLILAATGAAFEYQSIESLLDAVLLADKFLMPDLLETLTETAIDKLSHENFCRVWRWARKYSCHELRSCCVKSFLVAKTSWSETVRTFRDFSATDAFGEFLNEIREIIVGELCQV
;
A
#
# COMPACT_ATOMS: atom_id res chain seq x y z
N MET A 1 -35.14 31.90 -67.16
CA MET A 1 -34.70 32.15 -65.79
C MET A 1 -33.38 32.88 -65.89
N SER A 2 -33.28 34.15 -65.42
CA SER A 2 -32.12 34.99 -65.46
C SER A 2 -31.01 34.46 -64.52
N LEU A 3 -29.74 34.78 -64.82
CA LEU A 3 -28.66 34.64 -63.90
C LEU A 3 -28.88 35.53 -62.66
N PRO A 4 -28.45 35.17 -61.43
CA PRO A 4 -28.45 36.15 -60.35
C PRO A 4 -27.65 37.39 -60.73
N LYS A 5 -28.02 38.58 -60.31
CA LYS A 5 -27.23 39.80 -60.54
C LYS A 5 -25.88 39.65 -59.87
N ILE A 6 -24.86 39.39 -60.64
CA ILE A 6 -23.51 39.11 -60.15
C ILE A 6 -22.64 40.31 -60.54
N PRO A 7 -21.86 40.92 -59.65
CA PRO A 7 -20.92 41.97 -59.97
C PRO A 7 -19.69 41.34 -60.69
N TRP A 8 -19.87 40.90 -61.95
CA TRP A 8 -18.84 40.31 -62.75
C TRP A 8 -17.64 41.22 -63.05
N GLU A 9 -17.86 42.51 -62.89
CA GLU A 9 -16.85 43.59 -63.02
C GLU A 9 -15.80 43.47 -61.93
N ASP A 10 -16.10 42.81 -60.78
CA ASP A 10 -15.16 42.57 -59.66
C ASP A 10 -14.25 41.39 -59.89
N LEU A 11 -14.38 40.65 -61.01
CA LEU A 11 -13.43 39.60 -61.37
C LEU A 11 -12.02 40.17 -61.57
N THR A 12 -11.06 39.68 -60.81
CA THR A 12 -9.69 40.20 -60.77
C THR A 12 -8.66 39.13 -61.04
N GLY A 13 -7.57 39.51 -61.77
CA GLY A 13 -6.42 38.64 -62.06
C GLY A 13 -6.08 38.60 -63.55
N ASP A 14 -4.81 38.38 -63.87
CA ASP A 14 -4.26 38.36 -65.20
C ASP A 14 -4.48 37.04 -65.96
N CYS A 15 -5.23 36.13 -65.33
CA CYS A 15 -5.50 34.82 -65.91
C CYS A 15 -6.48 34.89 -67.09
N PRO A 16 -6.18 34.30 -68.27
CA PRO A 16 -7.03 34.38 -69.48
C PRO A 16 -8.48 33.93 -69.21
N ILE A 17 -8.70 32.96 -68.32
CA ILE A 17 -10.02 32.44 -67.99
C ILE A 17 -10.90 33.48 -67.22
N VAL A 18 -10.29 34.47 -66.56
CA VAL A 18 -11.01 35.56 -65.86
C VAL A 18 -11.66 36.46 -66.90
N LEU A 19 -10.91 36.81 -67.91
CA LEU A 19 -11.41 37.63 -69.03
C LEU A 19 -12.50 36.91 -69.86
N GLU A 20 -12.31 35.65 -70.09
CA GLU A 20 -13.28 34.82 -70.84
C GLU A 20 -14.57 34.64 -70.01
N LEU A 21 -14.44 34.39 -68.72
CA LEU A 21 -15.56 34.24 -67.80
C LEU A 21 -16.33 35.60 -67.70
N ALA A 22 -15.64 36.74 -67.61
CA ALA A 22 -16.27 38.12 -67.60
C ALA A 22 -17.04 38.38 -68.92
N ARG A 23 -16.48 37.98 -70.05
CA ARG A 23 -17.14 38.06 -71.31
C ARG A 23 -18.48 37.31 -71.39
N HIS A 24 -18.41 36.03 -70.86
CA HIS A 24 -19.62 35.19 -70.82
C HIS A 24 -20.66 35.67 -69.84
N PHE A 25 -20.25 36.27 -68.72
CA PHE A 25 -21.21 36.93 -67.81
C PHE A 25 -21.90 38.14 -68.45
N ARG A 26 -21.13 38.96 -69.10
CA ARG A 26 -21.70 40.16 -69.84
C ARG A 26 -22.70 39.72 -70.92
N ALA A 27 -22.45 38.60 -71.58
CA ALA A 27 -23.29 38.08 -72.66
C ALA A 27 -24.41 37.14 -72.12
N GLU A 28 -24.56 36.98 -70.80
CA GLU A 28 -25.46 36.00 -70.13
C GLU A 28 -25.40 34.57 -70.70
N ASN A 29 -24.24 34.21 -71.24
CA ASN A 29 -24.05 32.92 -71.89
C ASN A 29 -23.78 31.83 -70.84
N LYS A 30 -24.82 31.12 -70.38
CA LYS A 30 -24.79 30.07 -69.35
C LYS A 30 -23.89 28.89 -69.79
N SER A 31 -23.91 28.57 -71.09
CA SER A 31 -23.06 27.46 -71.60
C SER A 31 -21.58 27.83 -71.55
N GLY A 32 -21.22 29.05 -71.94
CA GLY A 32 -19.83 29.53 -71.85
C GLY A 32 -19.35 29.62 -70.42
N ILE A 33 -20.18 30.14 -69.47
CA ILE A 33 -19.85 30.19 -68.07
C ILE A 33 -19.58 28.73 -67.54
N ALA A 34 -20.45 27.79 -67.87
CA ALA A 34 -20.28 26.38 -67.43
C ALA A 34 -18.99 25.75 -67.99
N THR A 35 -18.62 26.10 -69.26
CA THR A 35 -17.36 25.61 -69.89
C THR A 35 -16.14 26.20 -69.18
N CYS A 36 -16.06 27.48 -68.88
CA CYS A 36 -14.98 28.12 -68.15
C CYS A 36 -14.85 27.51 -66.71
N LEU A 37 -15.97 27.32 -66.02
CA LEU A 37 -15.94 26.67 -64.71
C LEU A 37 -15.51 25.21 -64.78
N ALA A 38 -15.82 24.49 -65.84
CA ALA A 38 -15.34 23.13 -66.07
C ALA A 38 -13.83 23.09 -66.27
N GLN A 39 -13.26 24.08 -67.04
CA GLN A 39 -11.80 24.20 -67.21
C GLN A 39 -11.14 24.50 -65.83
N LEU A 40 -11.66 25.42 -65.03
CA LEU A 40 -11.16 25.71 -63.68
C LEU A 40 -11.23 24.51 -62.75
N LYS A 41 -12.26 23.70 -62.90
CA LYS A 41 -12.37 22.45 -62.11
C LYS A 41 -11.32 21.43 -62.45
N ASN A 42 -11.05 21.27 -63.75
CA ASN A 42 -10.19 20.22 -64.29
C ASN A 42 -8.72 20.56 -64.23
N ASP A 43 -8.34 21.86 -64.27
CA ASP A 43 -6.96 22.32 -64.16
C ASP A 43 -6.64 22.82 -62.74
N PRO A 44 -5.86 22.11 -61.93
CA PRO A 44 -5.48 22.48 -60.56
C PRO A 44 -4.64 23.78 -60.50
N LYS A 45 -3.79 24.04 -61.54
CA LYS A 45 -2.92 25.22 -61.57
C LYS A 45 -3.77 26.48 -61.81
N LEU A 46 -4.61 26.40 -62.84
CA LEU A 46 -5.52 27.46 -63.18
C LEU A 46 -6.51 27.75 -62.04
N ARG A 47 -7.04 26.72 -61.42
CA ARG A 47 -7.89 26.84 -60.23
C ARG A 47 -7.16 27.55 -59.07
N LYS A 48 -5.92 27.14 -58.72
CA LYS A 48 -5.13 27.76 -57.66
C LYS A 48 -4.87 29.23 -57.92
N GLU A 49 -4.60 29.62 -59.19
CA GLU A 49 -4.38 31.01 -59.56
C GLU A 49 -5.67 31.82 -59.45
N PHE A 50 -6.79 31.30 -59.96
CA PHE A 50 -8.11 31.94 -59.86
C PHE A 50 -8.56 32.14 -58.41
N THR A 51 -8.34 31.19 -57.58
CA THR A 51 -8.76 31.24 -56.15
C THR A 51 -7.82 32.05 -55.26
N LYS A 52 -6.69 32.55 -55.76
CA LYS A 52 -5.86 33.54 -55.05
C LYS A 52 -6.58 34.83 -54.79
N GLN A 53 -7.52 35.22 -55.62
CA GLN A 53 -8.27 36.47 -55.52
C GLN A 53 -9.55 36.26 -54.73
N ALA A 54 -9.79 37.13 -53.70
CA ALA A 54 -10.97 37.06 -52.85
C ALA A 54 -12.28 37.31 -53.64
N ASN A 55 -12.27 38.29 -54.54
CA ASN A 55 -13.43 38.63 -55.33
C ASN A 55 -13.90 37.48 -56.20
N ASN A 56 -12.98 36.72 -56.81
CA ASN A 56 -13.32 35.59 -57.62
C ASN A 56 -14.00 34.45 -56.81
N LEU A 57 -13.56 34.22 -55.58
CA LEU A 57 -14.23 33.31 -54.67
C LEU A 57 -15.63 33.82 -54.23
N CYS A 58 -15.79 35.12 -53.97
CA CYS A 58 -17.07 35.72 -53.66
C CYS A 58 -18.07 35.63 -54.82
N ILE A 59 -17.62 35.75 -56.05
CA ILE A 59 -18.45 35.57 -57.23
C ILE A 59 -18.90 34.09 -57.34
N LEU A 60 -18.00 33.14 -57.11
CA LEU A 60 -18.40 31.72 -57.05
C LEU A 60 -19.42 31.44 -55.97
N ALA A 61 -19.30 32.11 -54.80
CA ALA A 61 -20.27 32.02 -53.70
C ALA A 61 -21.66 32.55 -54.08
N GLN A 62 -21.72 33.62 -54.88
CA GLN A 62 -22.98 34.15 -55.40
C GLN A 62 -23.59 33.24 -56.49
N LEU A 63 -22.75 32.53 -57.31
CA LEU A 63 -23.22 31.53 -58.26
C LEU A 63 -23.93 30.33 -57.63
N LEU A 64 -23.79 30.12 -56.33
CA LEU A 64 -24.55 29.13 -55.58
C LEU A 64 -26.07 29.39 -55.56
N ARG A 65 -26.53 30.60 -55.93
CA ARG A 65 -27.94 30.94 -56.14
C ARG A 65 -28.47 30.66 -57.57
N CYS A 66 -27.57 30.20 -58.44
CA CYS A 66 -27.96 29.89 -59.82
C CYS A 66 -28.79 28.61 -59.92
N GLN A 67 -29.85 28.64 -60.70
CA GLN A 67 -30.74 27.51 -60.98
C GLN A 67 -30.17 26.53 -62.03
N ASN A 68 -29.08 26.89 -62.74
CA ASN A 68 -28.44 26.01 -63.68
C ASN A 68 -27.58 24.97 -62.96
N HIS A 69 -27.99 23.69 -63.03
CA HIS A 69 -27.34 22.58 -62.33
C HIS A 69 -25.86 22.42 -62.71
N ALA A 70 -25.47 22.72 -63.96
CA ALA A 70 -24.09 22.60 -64.39
C ALA A 70 -23.20 23.67 -63.74
N ILE A 71 -23.64 24.94 -63.76
CA ILE A 71 -22.95 26.07 -63.08
C ILE A 71 -22.84 25.82 -61.59
N LEU A 72 -23.95 25.48 -60.97
CA LEU A 72 -24.03 25.18 -59.54
C LEU A 72 -23.08 24.07 -59.14
N ASN A 73 -23.06 22.96 -59.90
CA ASN A 73 -22.22 21.81 -59.69
C ASN A 73 -20.71 22.15 -59.79
N MET A 74 -20.33 22.96 -60.75
CA MET A 74 -18.90 23.38 -60.90
C MET A 74 -18.51 24.39 -59.81
N SER A 75 -19.35 25.36 -59.51
CA SER A 75 -19.08 26.31 -58.43
C SER A 75 -18.93 25.67 -57.09
N LEU A 76 -19.79 24.71 -56.70
CA LEU A 76 -19.69 23.92 -55.50
C LEU A 76 -18.37 23.15 -55.45
N SER A 77 -17.97 22.51 -56.58
CA SER A 77 -16.72 21.72 -56.62
C SER A 77 -15.50 22.60 -56.44
N ILE A 78 -15.42 23.76 -57.14
CA ILE A 78 -14.29 24.67 -57.04
C ILE A 78 -14.17 25.28 -55.64
N LEU A 79 -15.29 25.74 -55.07
CA LEU A 79 -15.34 26.27 -53.69
C LEU A 79 -14.97 25.24 -52.65
N ALA A 80 -15.46 23.96 -52.79
CA ALA A 80 -15.14 22.92 -51.84
C ALA A 80 -13.63 22.58 -51.88
N ASP A 81 -13.03 22.57 -53.08
CA ASP A 81 -11.58 22.33 -53.21
C ASP A 81 -10.75 23.51 -52.69
N ALA A 82 -11.17 24.76 -52.96
CA ALA A 82 -10.50 25.95 -52.46
C ALA A 82 -10.56 26.08 -50.90
N CYS A 83 -11.74 25.83 -50.33
CA CYS A 83 -11.96 25.98 -48.90
C CYS A 83 -11.33 24.86 -48.01
N ILE A 84 -10.54 23.94 -48.62
CA ILE A 84 -9.62 23.10 -47.86
C ILE A 84 -8.54 23.98 -47.21
N ALA A 85 -8.06 25.02 -47.94
CA ALA A 85 -7.06 25.95 -47.43
C ALA A 85 -7.68 26.99 -46.48
N PHE A 86 -7.01 27.28 -45.39
CA PHE A 86 -7.45 28.28 -44.39
C PHE A 86 -7.60 29.67 -45.04
N GLU A 87 -6.64 30.10 -45.89
CA GLU A 87 -6.62 31.38 -46.54
C GLU A 87 -7.87 31.60 -47.46
N ALA A 88 -8.34 30.55 -48.10
CA ALA A 88 -9.53 30.63 -48.95
C ALA A 88 -10.79 30.78 -48.10
N ARG A 89 -10.86 30.10 -46.95
CA ARG A 89 -11.96 30.27 -45.98
C ARG A 89 -12.03 31.70 -45.47
N GLU A 90 -10.90 32.30 -45.15
CA GLU A 90 -10.88 33.72 -44.71
C GLU A 90 -11.32 34.67 -45.83
N LYS A 91 -10.92 34.43 -47.09
CA LYS A 91 -11.34 35.26 -48.26
C LYS A 91 -12.84 35.22 -48.53
N VAL A 92 -13.52 34.09 -48.25
CA VAL A 92 -14.97 34.02 -48.46
C VAL A 92 -15.78 34.44 -47.23
N ARG A 93 -15.13 34.92 -46.17
CA ARG A 93 -15.76 35.31 -44.92
C ARG A 93 -16.82 36.43 -45.10
N SER A 94 -16.60 37.37 -45.99
CA SER A 94 -17.53 38.46 -46.30
C SER A 94 -18.67 38.06 -47.24
N SER A 95 -18.61 36.83 -47.83
CA SER A 95 -19.62 36.36 -48.76
C SER A 95 -20.78 35.64 -48.08
N GLU A 96 -21.93 35.56 -48.75
CA GLU A 96 -23.08 34.81 -48.26
C GLU A 96 -22.98 33.31 -48.50
N ILE A 97 -21.76 32.73 -48.58
CA ILE A 97 -21.54 31.33 -48.92
C ILE A 97 -22.25 30.35 -47.96
N GLY A 98 -22.27 30.68 -46.66
CA GLY A 98 -22.94 29.85 -45.65
C GLY A 98 -24.45 29.77 -45.88
N SER A 99 -25.11 30.90 -46.07
CA SER A 99 -26.55 30.96 -46.36
C SER A 99 -26.90 30.23 -47.65
N ASN A 100 -26.09 30.49 -48.72
CA ASN A 100 -26.36 29.93 -50.04
C ASN A 100 -26.20 28.38 -50.02
N VAL A 101 -25.21 27.83 -49.37
CA VAL A 101 -24.99 26.36 -49.33
C VAL A 101 -26.07 25.66 -48.48
N VAL A 102 -26.56 26.30 -47.41
CA VAL A 102 -27.68 25.73 -46.62
C VAL A 102 -28.96 25.66 -47.42
N LEU A 103 -29.27 26.69 -48.26
CA LEU A 103 -30.44 26.68 -49.14
C LEU A 103 -30.37 25.55 -50.17
N ILE A 104 -29.15 25.20 -50.66
CA ILE A 104 -28.93 24.06 -51.55
C ILE A 104 -29.25 22.74 -50.86
N ILE A 105 -28.78 22.56 -49.59
CA ILE A 105 -29.02 21.31 -48.84
C ILE A 105 -30.54 21.16 -48.51
N LYS A 106 -31.24 22.24 -48.20
CA LYS A 106 -32.68 22.25 -47.95
C LYS A 106 -33.54 21.97 -49.20
N ASN A 107 -33.00 22.14 -50.38
CA ASN A 107 -33.77 21.94 -51.60
C ASN A 107 -33.81 20.46 -52.00
N SER A 108 -34.87 19.77 -51.61
CA SER A 108 -35.10 18.37 -51.90
C SER A 108 -35.27 18.00 -53.36
N LYS A 109 -35.47 19.02 -54.27
CA LYS A 109 -35.62 18.82 -55.70
C LYS A 109 -34.28 18.63 -56.42
N LEU A 110 -33.17 18.92 -55.76
CA LEU A 110 -31.81 18.78 -56.32
C LEU A 110 -31.33 17.33 -56.29
N ASP A 111 -30.42 17.02 -57.21
CA ASP A 111 -29.85 15.70 -57.28
C ASP A 111 -28.83 15.39 -56.16
N ASN A 112 -28.59 14.09 -55.93
CA ASN A 112 -27.63 13.63 -54.87
C ASN A 112 -26.20 14.14 -55.07
N ARG A 113 -25.79 14.46 -56.30
CA ARG A 113 -24.44 14.99 -56.60
C ARG A 113 -24.28 16.41 -56.08
N LEU A 114 -25.32 17.24 -56.20
CA LEU A 114 -25.32 18.59 -55.70
C LEU A 114 -25.31 18.61 -54.16
N HIS A 115 -26.15 17.78 -53.53
CA HIS A 115 -26.15 17.61 -52.08
C HIS A 115 -24.80 17.10 -51.57
N CYS A 116 -24.19 16.12 -52.21
CA CYS A 116 -22.86 15.61 -51.84
C CYS A 116 -21.80 16.72 -51.84
N ARG A 117 -21.77 17.54 -52.92
CA ARG A 117 -20.80 18.66 -53.04
C ARG A 117 -21.10 19.78 -52.06
N ALA A 118 -22.36 20.09 -51.84
CA ALA A 118 -22.76 21.09 -50.82
C ALA A 118 -22.33 20.64 -49.41
N CYS A 119 -22.56 19.39 -49.04
CA CYS A 119 -22.06 18.83 -47.79
C CYS A 119 -20.53 18.85 -47.66
N ARG A 120 -19.82 18.55 -48.80
CA ARG A 120 -18.35 18.65 -48.81
C ARG A 120 -17.88 20.08 -48.58
N LEU A 121 -18.55 21.10 -49.19
CA LEU A 121 -18.24 22.51 -48.97
C LEU A 121 -18.52 22.88 -47.51
N VAL A 122 -19.68 22.49 -46.96
CA VAL A 122 -20.01 22.71 -45.53
C VAL A 122 -18.96 22.10 -44.63
N SER A 123 -18.55 20.85 -44.90
CA SER A 123 -17.51 20.16 -44.10
C SER A 123 -16.21 20.96 -44.07
N ASN A 124 -15.75 21.47 -45.23
CA ASN A 124 -14.51 22.25 -45.32
C ASN A 124 -14.64 23.63 -44.68
N LEU A 125 -15.75 24.33 -44.86
CA LEU A 125 -16.02 25.62 -44.22
C LEU A 125 -16.05 25.50 -42.70
N SER A 126 -16.68 24.44 -42.19
CA SER A 126 -16.88 24.22 -40.74
C SER A 126 -15.57 23.96 -39.96
N GLU A 127 -14.44 23.78 -40.64
CA GLU A 127 -13.12 23.70 -39.97
C GLU A 127 -12.65 25.06 -39.41
N CYS A 128 -13.42 26.13 -39.66
CA CYS A 128 -13.26 27.44 -39.08
C CYS A 128 -14.48 27.74 -38.20
N SER A 129 -14.25 28.10 -36.93
CA SER A 129 -15.32 28.38 -35.95
C SER A 129 -16.27 29.49 -36.40
N TRP A 130 -15.75 30.52 -37.10
CA TRP A 130 -16.56 31.62 -37.64
C TRP A 130 -17.59 31.09 -38.66
N HIS A 131 -17.15 30.31 -39.65
CA HIS A 131 -18.05 29.71 -40.65
C HIS A 131 -19.01 28.70 -40.02
N ALA A 132 -18.54 27.90 -39.09
CA ALA A 132 -19.39 26.98 -38.34
C ALA A 132 -20.54 27.73 -37.61
N LYS A 133 -20.24 28.88 -36.99
CA LYS A 133 -21.23 29.77 -36.38
C LYS A 133 -22.24 30.34 -37.42
N VAL A 134 -21.77 30.77 -38.56
CA VAL A 134 -22.64 31.29 -39.63
C VAL A 134 -23.57 30.22 -40.15
N LEU A 135 -23.03 29.03 -40.42
CA LEU A 135 -23.79 27.83 -40.84
C LEU A 135 -24.85 27.44 -39.78
N TYR A 136 -24.49 27.44 -38.53
CA TYR A 136 -25.42 27.20 -37.44
C TYR A 136 -26.59 28.20 -37.44
N ASN A 137 -26.28 29.49 -37.51
CA ASN A 137 -27.30 30.54 -37.48
C ASN A 137 -28.23 30.53 -38.74
N THR A 138 -27.79 29.92 -39.82
CA THR A 138 -28.60 29.74 -41.04
C THR A 138 -29.41 28.46 -41.08
N GLY A 139 -29.34 27.64 -40.01
CA GLY A 139 -30.15 26.45 -39.87
C GLY A 139 -29.57 25.21 -40.58
N ILE A 140 -28.25 25.05 -40.51
CA ILE A 140 -27.56 23.86 -41.10
C ILE A 140 -27.92 22.56 -40.37
N VAL A 141 -28.18 22.62 -39.05
CA VAL A 141 -28.47 21.42 -38.26
C VAL A 141 -29.75 20.75 -38.74
N GLU A 142 -30.81 21.54 -38.94
CA GLU A 142 -32.08 21.07 -39.48
C GLU A 142 -31.93 20.55 -40.90
N ALA A 143 -31.21 21.27 -41.74
CA ALA A 143 -30.95 20.86 -43.14
C ALA A 143 -30.20 19.51 -43.21
N LEU A 144 -29.19 19.30 -42.37
CA LEU A 144 -28.45 18.05 -42.29
C LEU A 144 -29.30 16.95 -41.70
N LYS A 145 -30.16 17.23 -40.69
CA LYS A 145 -31.13 16.24 -40.16
C LYS A 145 -32.03 15.70 -41.26
N GLU A 146 -32.68 16.59 -42.02
CA GLU A 146 -33.58 16.21 -43.10
C GLU A 146 -32.87 15.38 -44.17
N LEU A 147 -31.64 15.77 -44.52
CA LEU A 147 -30.79 15.06 -45.50
C LEU A 147 -30.39 13.65 -45.00
N LEU A 148 -30.02 13.50 -43.71
CA LEU A 148 -29.67 12.23 -43.10
C LEU A 148 -30.88 11.28 -42.96
N MET A 149 -32.10 11.84 -42.83
CA MET A 149 -33.36 11.07 -42.81
C MET A 149 -33.79 10.63 -44.23
N SER A 150 -33.35 11.32 -45.27
CA SER A 150 -33.74 11.03 -46.66
C SER A 150 -32.93 9.85 -47.23
N LYS A 151 -33.50 9.15 -48.23
CA LYS A 151 -32.76 8.13 -48.99
C LYS A 151 -31.82 8.83 -49.97
N THR A 152 -30.52 8.75 -49.69
CA THR A 152 -29.50 9.40 -50.50
C THR A 152 -28.34 8.44 -50.81
N SER A 153 -27.37 8.87 -51.62
CA SER A 153 -26.20 8.05 -51.97
C SER A 153 -25.25 7.89 -50.79
N THR A 154 -24.51 6.77 -50.77
CA THR A 154 -23.46 6.49 -49.77
C THR A 154 -22.46 7.65 -49.66
N GLN A 155 -22.07 8.25 -50.78
CA GLN A 155 -21.15 9.37 -50.82
C GLN A 155 -21.74 10.67 -50.24
N THR A 156 -23.05 10.92 -50.44
CA THR A 156 -23.75 12.05 -49.81
C THR A 156 -23.84 11.86 -48.29
N TYR A 157 -24.17 10.66 -47.81
CA TYR A 157 -24.13 10.36 -46.39
C TYR A 157 -22.75 10.60 -45.79
N CYS A 158 -21.69 10.11 -46.47
CA CYS A 158 -20.32 10.29 -46.01
C CYS A 158 -19.99 11.79 -45.84
N MET A 159 -20.31 12.64 -46.79
CA MET A 159 -20.05 14.07 -46.72
C MET A 159 -20.94 14.78 -45.70
N ALA A 160 -22.21 14.38 -45.56
CA ALA A 160 -23.10 14.94 -44.57
C ALA A 160 -22.64 14.60 -43.13
N VAL A 161 -22.22 13.35 -42.85
CA VAL A 161 -21.68 12.91 -41.58
C VAL A 161 -20.36 13.65 -41.25
N ARG A 162 -19.50 13.88 -42.25
CA ARG A 162 -18.29 14.71 -42.08
C ARG A 162 -18.63 16.16 -41.73
N ALA A 163 -19.64 16.75 -42.38
CA ALA A 163 -20.11 18.08 -42.08
C ALA A 163 -20.65 18.19 -40.64
N VAL A 164 -21.47 17.24 -40.22
CA VAL A 164 -21.97 17.14 -38.81
C VAL A 164 -20.79 17.08 -37.84
N ARG A 165 -19.83 16.18 -38.06
CA ARG A 165 -18.65 16.06 -37.19
C ARG A 165 -17.88 17.37 -37.07
N ASN A 166 -17.64 18.07 -38.20
CA ASN A 166 -16.84 19.31 -38.19
C ASN A 166 -17.58 20.44 -37.49
N ILE A 167 -18.91 20.59 -37.72
CA ILE A 167 -19.70 21.60 -37.00
C ILE A 167 -19.69 21.32 -35.49
N TRP A 168 -19.88 20.06 -35.07
CA TRP A 168 -19.78 19.65 -33.68
C TRP A 168 -18.42 19.99 -33.05
N SER A 169 -17.34 19.74 -33.77
CA SER A 169 -15.96 19.91 -33.26
C SER A 169 -15.56 21.40 -33.18
N PHE A 170 -15.99 22.23 -34.15
CA PHE A 170 -15.51 23.60 -34.24
C PHE A 170 -16.49 24.66 -33.73
N TYR A 171 -17.73 24.26 -33.36
CA TYR A 171 -18.70 25.20 -32.80
C TYR A 171 -19.51 24.56 -31.66
N GLU A 172 -19.06 24.80 -30.48
CA GLU A 172 -19.61 24.17 -29.27
C GLU A 172 -21.10 24.39 -29.05
N GLN A 173 -21.58 25.61 -29.32
CA GLN A 173 -22.99 25.97 -29.16
C GLN A 173 -23.94 25.16 -30.07
N SER A 174 -23.41 24.46 -31.10
CA SER A 174 -24.22 23.60 -31.95
C SER A 174 -24.57 22.24 -31.28
N ARG A 175 -23.83 21.89 -30.26
CA ARG A 175 -23.89 20.55 -29.63
C ARG A 175 -25.27 20.26 -29.04
N GLU A 176 -25.79 21.17 -28.24
CA GLU A 176 -27.10 21.00 -27.60
C GLU A 176 -28.19 20.80 -28.67
N LYS A 177 -28.24 21.67 -29.66
CA LYS A 177 -29.20 21.54 -30.74
C LYS A 177 -29.06 20.25 -31.55
N MET A 178 -27.83 19.76 -31.75
CA MET A 178 -27.61 18.48 -32.41
C MET A 178 -28.09 17.27 -31.57
N ILE A 179 -27.97 17.37 -30.25
CA ILE A 179 -28.47 16.36 -29.31
C ILE A 179 -30.00 16.35 -29.34
N GLU A 180 -30.64 17.51 -29.23
CA GLU A 180 -32.10 17.67 -29.29
C GLU A 180 -32.69 17.16 -30.62
N HIS A 181 -31.96 17.35 -31.71
CA HIS A 181 -32.37 16.85 -33.02
C HIS A 181 -32.03 15.37 -33.25
N GLU A 182 -31.47 14.66 -32.27
CA GLU A 182 -31.07 13.26 -32.34
C GLU A 182 -30.09 12.93 -33.49
N ILE A 183 -29.18 13.85 -33.82
CA ILE A 183 -28.24 13.67 -34.93
C ILE A 183 -27.36 12.46 -34.71
N MET A 184 -26.95 12.17 -33.46
CA MET A 184 -26.14 11.00 -33.09
C MET A 184 -26.85 9.69 -33.41
N LYS A 185 -28.16 9.65 -33.15
CA LYS A 185 -29.01 8.49 -33.45
C LYS A 185 -29.09 8.28 -34.96
N LEU A 186 -29.24 9.34 -35.77
CA LEU A 186 -29.25 9.22 -37.22
C LEU A 186 -27.91 8.72 -37.77
N VAL A 187 -26.80 9.21 -37.26
CA VAL A 187 -25.46 8.71 -37.63
C VAL A 187 -25.30 7.25 -37.28
N ALA A 188 -25.74 6.83 -36.08
CA ALA A 188 -25.70 5.43 -35.65
C ALA A 188 -26.61 4.53 -36.51
N GLN A 189 -27.81 5.03 -36.91
CA GLN A 189 -28.70 4.29 -37.81
C GLN A 189 -28.05 4.06 -39.18
N ILE A 190 -27.39 5.07 -39.76
CA ILE A 190 -26.65 4.98 -40.99
C ILE A 190 -25.47 3.97 -40.82
N PHE A 191 -24.74 4.05 -39.72
CA PHE A 191 -23.67 3.11 -39.41
C PHE A 191 -24.14 1.64 -39.39
N VAL A 192 -25.23 1.35 -38.65
CA VAL A 192 -25.83 0.01 -38.57
C VAL A 192 -26.34 -0.47 -39.93
N MET A 193 -26.94 0.42 -40.72
CA MET A 193 -27.43 0.11 -42.05
C MET A 193 -26.29 -0.31 -42.99
N VAL A 194 -25.17 0.41 -42.90
CA VAL A 194 -24.02 0.22 -43.82
C VAL A 194 -23.18 -0.98 -43.36
N GLU A 195 -22.96 -1.15 -42.09
CA GLU A 195 -22.19 -2.31 -41.55
C GLU A 195 -22.83 -3.64 -42.00
N LYS A 196 -24.15 -3.76 -41.94
CA LYS A 196 -24.87 -4.94 -42.44
C LYS A 196 -24.70 -5.22 -43.95
N LYS A 197 -24.42 -4.17 -44.75
CA LYS A 197 -24.24 -4.30 -46.20
C LYS A 197 -22.78 -4.44 -46.62
N SER A 198 -21.84 -4.22 -45.75
CA SER A 198 -20.42 -4.04 -46.05
C SER A 198 -19.65 -5.36 -46.20
N SER A 199 -20.22 -6.37 -46.79
CA SER A 199 -19.48 -7.64 -47.11
C SER A 199 -18.28 -7.42 -48.06
N GLY A 200 -17.39 -6.43 -47.75
CA GLY A 200 -16.13 -6.19 -48.47
C GLY A 200 -16.17 -5.13 -49.57
N ASP A 201 -17.31 -4.46 -49.82
CA ASP A 201 -17.37 -3.40 -50.86
C ASP A 201 -16.75 -2.10 -50.35
N ALA A 202 -15.68 -1.62 -51.01
CA ALA A 202 -14.93 -0.40 -50.67
C ALA A 202 -15.81 0.86 -50.53
N LYS A 203 -16.95 0.89 -51.18
CA LYS A 203 -17.89 2.03 -51.11
C LYS A 203 -18.45 2.28 -49.70
N TYR A 204 -18.51 1.23 -48.89
CA TYR A 204 -19.05 1.35 -47.52
C TYR A 204 -17.98 1.61 -46.49
N VAL A 205 -16.71 1.29 -46.75
CA VAL A 205 -15.58 1.51 -45.84
C VAL A 205 -15.43 2.96 -45.46
N ASP A 206 -15.45 3.88 -46.47
CA ASP A 206 -15.32 5.35 -46.20
C ASP A 206 -16.48 5.90 -45.36
N LEU A 207 -17.71 5.41 -45.57
CA LEU A 207 -18.86 5.83 -44.81
C LEU A 207 -18.80 5.26 -43.35
N ILE A 208 -18.39 4.01 -43.18
CA ILE A 208 -18.18 3.45 -41.84
C ILE A 208 -17.14 4.26 -41.09
N ASP A 209 -16.00 4.57 -41.71
CA ASP A 209 -14.95 5.38 -41.10
C ASP A 209 -15.43 6.80 -40.75
N ALA A 210 -16.22 7.43 -41.65
CA ALA A 210 -16.82 8.75 -41.37
C ALA A 210 -17.77 8.70 -40.17
N CYS A 211 -18.64 7.67 -40.06
CA CYS A 211 -19.54 7.49 -38.93
C CYS A 211 -18.74 7.28 -37.63
N LEU A 212 -17.75 6.38 -37.61
CA LEU A 212 -16.91 6.12 -36.43
C LEU A 212 -16.18 7.38 -35.97
N LYS A 213 -15.61 8.17 -36.92
CA LYS A 213 -14.96 9.45 -36.60
C LYS A 213 -15.94 10.48 -36.01
N ALA A 214 -17.17 10.51 -36.50
CA ALA A 214 -18.21 11.40 -35.96
C ALA A 214 -18.64 10.95 -34.56
N MET A 215 -18.89 9.66 -34.36
CA MET A 215 -19.23 9.07 -33.09
C MET A 215 -18.13 9.32 -32.04
N CYS A 216 -16.86 9.16 -32.39
CA CYS A 216 -15.74 9.50 -31.51
C CYS A 216 -15.74 10.97 -31.11
N ALA A 217 -16.05 11.89 -32.06
CA ALA A 217 -16.12 13.32 -31.75
C ALA A 217 -17.26 13.64 -30.78
N PHE A 218 -18.42 13.00 -30.93
CA PHE A 218 -19.56 13.18 -30.05
C PHE A 218 -19.24 12.68 -28.64
N LEU A 219 -18.63 11.50 -28.50
CA LEU A 219 -18.26 10.90 -27.22
C LEU A 219 -17.16 11.68 -26.50
N GLY A 220 -16.38 12.48 -27.21
CA GLY A 220 -15.34 13.34 -26.60
C GLY A 220 -15.87 14.37 -25.61
N THR A 221 -17.17 14.66 -25.60
CA THR A 221 -17.81 15.54 -24.60
C THR A 221 -18.21 14.82 -23.32
N LEU A 222 -18.21 13.49 -23.32
CA LEU A 222 -18.67 12.64 -22.21
C LEU A 222 -20.14 12.86 -21.81
N ASP A 223 -20.96 13.43 -22.72
CA ASP A 223 -22.38 13.59 -22.50
C ASP A 223 -23.11 12.25 -22.66
N PRO A 224 -23.80 11.74 -21.61
CA PRO A 224 -24.50 10.46 -21.67
C PRO A 224 -25.53 10.38 -22.82
N ARG A 225 -26.20 11.46 -23.12
CA ARG A 225 -27.18 11.52 -24.20
C ARG A 225 -26.59 11.12 -25.56
N CYS A 226 -25.35 11.53 -25.82
CA CYS A 226 -24.65 11.16 -27.06
C CYS A 226 -24.44 9.64 -27.14
N GLY A 227 -23.96 9.01 -26.06
CA GLY A 227 -23.73 7.58 -26.02
C GLY A 227 -25.04 6.78 -26.11
N ILE A 228 -26.08 7.18 -25.38
CA ILE A 228 -27.39 6.53 -25.39
C ILE A 228 -28.04 6.61 -26.79
N GLN A 229 -27.95 7.78 -27.46
CA GLN A 229 -28.48 7.92 -28.82
C GLN A 229 -27.77 7.04 -29.86
N MET A 230 -26.56 6.56 -29.58
CA MET A 230 -25.86 5.62 -30.45
C MET A 230 -26.46 4.22 -30.41
N GLU A 231 -27.20 3.86 -29.36
CA GLU A 231 -27.95 2.61 -29.33
C GLU A 231 -29.29 2.77 -30.09
N VAL A 232 -29.44 2.06 -31.15
CA VAL A 232 -30.64 2.14 -32.01
C VAL A 232 -31.79 1.34 -31.35
N GLU A 233 -32.79 2.05 -30.84
CA GLU A 233 -33.81 1.52 -29.92
C GLU A 233 -34.55 0.27 -30.38
N LYS A 234 -34.91 0.16 -31.66
CA LYS A 234 -35.78 -0.93 -32.13
C LYS A 234 -35.12 -2.30 -32.13
N ASN A 235 -33.82 -2.41 -32.20
CA ASN A 235 -33.10 -3.69 -32.32
C ASN A 235 -31.85 -3.79 -31.44
N LYS A 236 -31.52 -2.81 -30.60
CA LYS A 236 -30.27 -2.76 -29.76
C LYS A 236 -29.01 -3.16 -30.54
N GLN A 237 -28.82 -2.58 -31.73
CA GLN A 237 -27.78 -3.03 -32.66
C GLN A 237 -26.60 -2.06 -32.83
N GLY A 238 -26.73 -0.80 -32.36
CA GLY A 238 -25.65 0.17 -32.50
C GLY A 238 -24.37 -0.28 -31.85
N TYR A 239 -24.45 -0.66 -30.61
CA TYR A 239 -23.30 -1.19 -29.87
C TYR A 239 -22.80 -2.53 -30.40
N ARG A 240 -23.71 -3.45 -30.76
CA ARG A 240 -23.33 -4.74 -31.38
C ARG A 240 -22.60 -4.58 -32.71
N CYS A 241 -23.03 -3.65 -33.56
CA CYS A 241 -22.30 -3.34 -34.79
C CYS A 241 -20.91 -2.76 -34.50
N LEU A 242 -20.81 -1.87 -33.52
CA LEU A 242 -19.51 -1.32 -33.06
C LEU A 242 -18.56 -2.45 -32.60
N MET A 243 -19.07 -3.38 -31.79
CA MET A 243 -18.30 -4.54 -31.30
C MET A 243 -17.78 -5.39 -32.45
N ARG A 244 -18.63 -5.73 -33.42
CA ARG A 244 -18.19 -6.45 -34.61
C ARG A 244 -17.08 -5.73 -35.39
N CYS A 245 -17.16 -4.41 -35.51
CA CYS A 245 -16.09 -3.62 -36.12
C CYS A 245 -14.77 -3.69 -35.35
N CYS A 246 -14.84 -3.77 -34.00
CA CYS A 246 -13.67 -3.99 -33.19
C CYS A 246 -13.05 -5.35 -33.41
N SER A 247 -13.87 -6.41 -33.47
CA SER A 247 -13.42 -7.81 -33.58
C SER A 247 -12.90 -8.18 -34.95
N MET A 248 -13.67 -7.89 -35.99
CA MET A 248 -13.37 -8.38 -37.37
C MET A 248 -12.17 -7.67 -37.97
N ASN A 249 -12.04 -6.37 -37.80
CA ASN A 249 -11.06 -5.58 -38.55
C ASN A 249 -9.98 -4.91 -37.66
N SER A 250 -10.02 -5.13 -36.35
CA SER A 250 -9.19 -4.35 -35.37
C SER A 250 -9.19 -2.85 -35.68
N ASN A 251 -10.37 -2.32 -36.03
CA ASN A 251 -10.52 -0.94 -36.45
C ASN A 251 -10.23 -0.02 -35.29
N LYS A 252 -9.12 0.72 -35.34
CA LYS A 252 -8.68 1.65 -34.30
C LYS A 252 -9.75 2.67 -33.92
N MET A 253 -10.54 3.13 -34.91
CA MET A 253 -11.61 4.10 -34.63
C MET A 253 -12.78 3.46 -33.88
N ALA A 254 -13.14 2.21 -34.20
CA ALA A 254 -14.14 1.46 -33.45
C ALA A 254 -13.71 1.21 -32.01
N ILE A 255 -12.45 0.86 -31.78
CA ILE A 255 -11.87 0.68 -30.45
C ILE A 255 -11.90 2.01 -29.67
N LYS A 256 -11.56 3.14 -30.32
CA LYS A 256 -11.66 4.47 -29.68
C LYS A 256 -13.11 4.85 -29.34
N CYS A 257 -14.08 4.52 -30.22
CA CYS A 257 -15.50 4.72 -29.91
C CYS A 257 -15.94 3.89 -28.71
N LEU A 258 -15.58 2.62 -28.67
CA LEU A 258 -15.89 1.73 -27.55
C LEU A 258 -15.28 2.27 -26.25
N TYR A 259 -14.01 2.66 -26.28
CA TYR A 259 -13.34 3.31 -25.15
C TYR A 259 -14.07 4.59 -24.69
N GLY A 260 -14.48 5.45 -25.62
CA GLY A 260 -15.27 6.65 -25.33
C GLY A 260 -16.61 6.35 -24.66
N LEU A 261 -17.31 5.33 -25.14
CA LEU A 261 -18.55 4.86 -24.51
C LEU A 261 -18.32 4.32 -23.09
N CYS A 262 -17.22 3.59 -22.87
CA CYS A 262 -16.88 3.07 -21.55
C CYS A 262 -16.53 4.16 -20.53
N GLN A 263 -16.15 5.37 -20.97
CA GLN A 263 -15.95 6.51 -20.06
C GLN A 263 -17.27 6.99 -19.46
N ILE A 264 -18.39 6.72 -20.10
CA ILE A 264 -19.73 7.19 -19.72
C ILE A 264 -20.42 6.09 -18.90
N ALA A 265 -20.76 6.39 -17.65
CA ALA A 265 -21.31 5.40 -16.71
C ALA A 265 -22.59 4.75 -17.24
N GLU A 266 -23.51 5.55 -17.73
CA GLU A 266 -24.81 5.12 -18.23
C GLU A 266 -24.69 4.18 -19.46
N CYS A 267 -23.64 4.37 -20.23
CA CYS A 267 -23.38 3.53 -21.41
C CYS A 267 -22.76 2.17 -21.05
N ARG A 268 -22.00 2.07 -19.93
CA ARG A 268 -21.34 0.82 -19.56
C ARG A 268 -22.33 -0.32 -19.31
N LEU A 269 -23.43 -0.03 -18.63
CA LEU A 269 -24.48 -1.02 -18.39
C LEU A 269 -25.09 -1.51 -19.69
N LEU A 270 -25.45 -0.60 -20.59
CA LEU A 270 -26.05 -0.93 -21.89
C LEU A 270 -25.09 -1.72 -22.80
N LEU A 271 -23.82 -1.34 -22.79
CA LEU A 271 -22.74 -2.07 -23.49
C LEU A 271 -22.58 -3.50 -22.95
N GLY A 272 -22.56 -3.66 -21.63
CA GLY A 272 -22.46 -4.98 -21.01
C GLY A 272 -23.61 -5.89 -21.42
N ILE A 273 -24.86 -5.37 -21.37
CA ILE A 273 -26.05 -6.11 -21.85
C ILE A 273 -25.95 -6.46 -23.34
N SER A 274 -25.27 -5.66 -24.14
CA SER A 274 -25.06 -5.88 -25.57
C SER A 274 -23.95 -6.90 -25.89
N GLY A 275 -23.26 -7.48 -24.87
CA GLY A 275 -22.23 -8.49 -25.05
C GLY A 275 -20.81 -7.93 -25.15
N ALA A 276 -20.59 -6.68 -24.68
CA ALA A 276 -19.29 -6.03 -24.81
C ALA A 276 -18.21 -6.67 -23.91
N VAL A 277 -18.59 -7.19 -22.76
CA VAL A 277 -17.65 -7.80 -21.80
C VAL A 277 -16.99 -9.03 -22.41
N GLU A 278 -17.82 -9.95 -22.95
CA GLU A 278 -17.41 -11.20 -23.56
C GLU A 278 -16.49 -10.96 -24.78
N GLU A 279 -16.87 -9.95 -25.58
CA GLU A 279 -16.09 -9.58 -26.76
C GLU A 279 -14.73 -8.98 -26.41
N LEU A 280 -14.67 -8.11 -25.38
CA LEU A 280 -13.40 -7.53 -24.90
C LEU A 280 -12.47 -8.60 -24.36
N VAL A 281 -12.98 -9.57 -23.59
CA VAL A 281 -12.19 -10.70 -23.09
C VAL A 281 -11.64 -11.53 -24.27
N THR A 282 -12.46 -11.78 -25.28
CA THR A 282 -12.06 -12.49 -26.49
C THR A 282 -10.98 -11.72 -27.26
N LEU A 283 -11.14 -10.41 -27.43
CA LEU A 283 -10.17 -9.55 -28.14
C LEU A 283 -8.80 -9.54 -27.44
N ILE A 284 -8.78 -9.46 -26.10
CA ILE A 284 -7.53 -9.47 -25.32
C ILE A 284 -6.83 -10.82 -25.45
N ASN A 285 -7.58 -11.93 -25.46
CA ASN A 285 -7.02 -13.28 -25.56
C ASN A 285 -6.49 -13.62 -26.96
N THR A 286 -7.08 -13.08 -28.01
CA THR A 286 -6.85 -13.54 -29.40
C THR A 286 -5.96 -12.62 -30.21
N LYS A 287 -5.78 -11.36 -29.82
CA LYS A 287 -5.09 -10.33 -30.61
C LYS A 287 -4.00 -9.61 -29.78
N HIS A 288 -3.27 -8.72 -30.44
CA HIS A 288 -2.36 -7.80 -29.76
C HIS A 288 -3.13 -6.98 -28.75
N LEU A 289 -2.57 -6.85 -27.55
CA LEU A 289 -3.17 -6.10 -26.46
C LEU A 289 -3.23 -4.60 -26.82
N HIS A 290 -4.43 -4.10 -27.07
CA HIS A 290 -4.69 -2.68 -27.21
C HIS A 290 -4.98 -2.08 -25.82
N GLU A 291 -4.33 -0.98 -25.51
CA GLU A 291 -4.48 -0.29 -24.22
C GLU A 291 -5.94 0.10 -23.97
N GLU A 292 -6.60 0.69 -24.95
CA GLU A 292 -7.99 1.13 -24.85
C GLU A 292 -8.94 -0.05 -24.58
N VAL A 293 -8.67 -1.22 -25.15
CA VAL A 293 -9.48 -2.44 -24.92
C VAL A 293 -9.33 -2.92 -23.48
N LEU A 294 -8.09 -2.97 -22.98
CA LEU A 294 -7.81 -3.38 -21.60
C LEU A 294 -8.43 -2.42 -20.58
N VAL A 295 -8.24 -1.10 -20.79
CA VAL A 295 -8.81 -0.10 -19.90
C VAL A 295 -10.33 -0.13 -19.93
N SER A 296 -10.94 -0.37 -21.09
CA SER A 296 -12.40 -0.56 -21.20
C SER A 296 -12.89 -1.74 -20.37
N LEU A 297 -12.22 -2.90 -20.44
CA LEU A 297 -12.55 -4.05 -19.60
C LEU A 297 -12.46 -3.71 -18.10
N CYS A 298 -11.40 -3.01 -17.70
CA CYS A 298 -11.24 -2.56 -16.31
C CYS A 298 -12.36 -1.60 -15.87
N MET A 299 -12.86 -0.76 -16.76
CA MET A 299 -13.97 0.14 -16.47
C MET A 299 -15.29 -0.60 -16.27
N PHE A 300 -15.53 -1.69 -16.97
CA PHE A 300 -16.71 -2.52 -16.75
C PHE A 300 -16.79 -3.13 -15.35
N CYS A 301 -15.65 -3.29 -14.66
CA CYS A 301 -15.62 -3.78 -13.28
C CYS A 301 -16.36 -2.86 -12.29
N ARG A 302 -16.60 -1.61 -12.64
CA ARG A 302 -17.32 -0.65 -11.79
C ARG A 302 -18.80 -0.97 -11.63
N GLU A 303 -19.41 -1.61 -12.62
CA GLU A 303 -20.84 -1.94 -12.64
C GLU A 303 -21.06 -3.39 -12.16
N SER A 304 -21.96 -3.59 -11.19
CA SER A 304 -22.23 -4.91 -10.58
C SER A 304 -22.64 -5.95 -11.62
N VAL A 305 -23.58 -5.61 -12.49
CA VAL A 305 -24.04 -6.51 -13.56
C VAL A 305 -22.92 -6.92 -14.52
N ASN A 306 -21.99 -6.01 -14.80
CA ASN A 306 -20.84 -6.31 -15.64
C ASN A 306 -19.81 -7.15 -14.90
N ARG A 307 -19.67 -7.02 -13.57
CA ARG A 307 -18.81 -7.90 -12.76
C ARG A 307 -19.25 -9.35 -12.84
N ASP A 308 -20.56 -9.63 -12.82
CA ASP A 308 -21.08 -10.99 -12.99
C ASP A 308 -20.67 -11.55 -14.37
N ARG A 309 -20.86 -10.79 -15.43
CA ARG A 309 -20.43 -11.18 -16.78
C ARG A 309 -18.91 -11.43 -16.89
N ILE A 310 -18.10 -10.59 -16.22
CA ILE A 310 -16.63 -10.76 -16.17
C ILE A 310 -16.26 -12.07 -15.47
N LYS A 311 -16.98 -12.47 -14.42
CA LYS A 311 -16.79 -13.77 -13.76
C LYS A 311 -17.13 -14.92 -14.73
N ASP A 312 -18.27 -14.84 -15.39
CA ASP A 312 -18.80 -15.89 -16.25
C ASP A 312 -17.92 -16.15 -17.50
N CYS A 313 -17.31 -15.11 -18.05
CA CYS A 313 -16.45 -15.22 -19.22
C CYS A 313 -14.95 -15.41 -18.93
N ASN A 314 -14.56 -15.77 -17.71
CA ASN A 314 -13.17 -15.91 -17.26
C ASN A 314 -12.34 -14.62 -17.29
N GLY A 315 -12.99 -13.46 -17.21
CA GLY A 315 -12.31 -12.16 -17.22
C GLY A 315 -11.40 -11.95 -16.03
N LEU A 316 -11.74 -12.48 -14.82
CA LEU A 316 -10.88 -12.43 -13.64
C LEU A 316 -9.57 -13.19 -13.85
N GLN A 317 -9.64 -14.41 -14.42
CA GLN A 317 -8.47 -15.21 -14.74
C GLN A 317 -7.57 -14.51 -15.76
N LEU A 318 -8.17 -13.84 -16.75
CA LEU A 318 -7.44 -13.03 -17.71
C LEU A 318 -6.71 -11.88 -17.04
N ILE A 319 -7.38 -11.13 -16.15
CA ILE A 319 -6.76 -10.02 -15.40
C ILE A 319 -5.57 -10.53 -14.57
N LEU A 320 -5.72 -11.67 -13.89
CA LEU A 320 -4.64 -12.30 -13.13
C LEU A 320 -3.48 -12.74 -14.02
N ALA A 321 -3.77 -13.33 -15.19
CA ALA A 321 -2.74 -13.71 -16.14
C ALA A 321 -1.93 -12.51 -16.66
N LEU A 322 -2.58 -11.36 -16.86
CA LEU A 322 -1.91 -10.12 -17.24
C LEU A 322 -1.05 -9.54 -16.12
N LEU A 323 -1.51 -9.64 -14.86
CA LEU A 323 -0.74 -9.20 -13.68
C LEU A 323 0.52 -10.04 -13.43
N LYS A 324 0.54 -11.33 -13.86
CA LYS A 324 1.71 -12.20 -13.75
C LYS A 324 2.81 -11.85 -14.75
N LYS A 325 2.48 -11.13 -15.84
CA LYS A 325 3.41 -10.82 -16.93
C LYS A 325 4.14 -9.49 -16.69
N PRO A 326 5.47 -9.48 -16.58
CA PRO A 326 6.23 -8.25 -16.35
C PRO A 326 6.14 -7.26 -17.52
N GLU A 327 5.94 -7.74 -18.76
CA GLU A 327 5.74 -6.91 -19.96
C GLU A 327 4.51 -5.99 -19.87
N HIS A 328 3.56 -6.32 -18.99
CA HIS A 328 2.34 -5.55 -18.76
C HIS A 328 2.39 -4.68 -17.49
N GLU A 329 3.57 -4.48 -16.90
CA GLU A 329 3.73 -3.74 -15.63
C GLU A 329 3.09 -2.35 -15.65
N ARG A 330 3.12 -1.64 -16.77
CA ARG A 330 2.49 -0.33 -16.95
C ARG A 330 0.97 -0.34 -16.71
N TYR A 331 0.32 -1.48 -16.89
CA TYR A 331 -1.13 -1.64 -16.70
C TYR A 331 -1.51 -2.16 -15.30
N HIS A 332 -0.54 -2.62 -14.50
CA HIS A 332 -0.84 -3.18 -13.19
C HIS A 332 -1.65 -2.26 -12.28
N PRO A 333 -1.43 -0.92 -12.25
CA PRO A 333 -2.26 -0.04 -11.43
C PRO A 333 -3.75 -0.11 -11.78
N VAL A 334 -4.07 -0.11 -13.07
CA VAL A 334 -5.46 -0.16 -13.56
C VAL A 334 -6.08 -1.54 -13.32
N LEU A 335 -5.31 -2.61 -13.51
CA LEU A 335 -5.76 -3.99 -13.25
C LEU A 335 -6.05 -4.23 -11.78
N LEU A 336 -5.18 -3.77 -10.88
CA LEU A 336 -5.39 -3.87 -9.42
C LEU A 336 -6.58 -3.02 -8.97
N GLN A 337 -6.77 -1.83 -9.55
CA GLN A 337 -7.95 -1.00 -9.30
C GLN A 337 -9.25 -1.70 -9.75
N ALA A 338 -9.21 -2.40 -10.87
CA ALA A 338 -10.34 -3.17 -11.37
C ALA A 338 -10.67 -4.34 -10.43
N LEU A 339 -9.66 -5.07 -9.93
CA LEU A 339 -9.87 -6.16 -8.97
C LEU A 339 -10.42 -5.66 -7.63
N ALA A 340 -10.07 -4.45 -7.22
CA ALA A 340 -10.60 -3.85 -6.00
C ALA A 340 -12.14 -3.66 -6.04
N GLN A 341 -12.77 -3.64 -7.22
CA GLN A 341 -14.21 -3.57 -7.36
C GLN A 341 -14.94 -4.87 -6.96
N PHE A 342 -14.20 -5.98 -6.80
CA PHE A 342 -14.74 -7.29 -6.44
C PHE A 342 -14.59 -7.63 -4.95
N LEU A 343 -14.13 -6.71 -4.10
CA LEU A 343 -13.83 -6.97 -2.69
C LEU A 343 -15.04 -7.43 -1.86
N TYR A 344 -16.25 -7.10 -2.31
CA TYR A 344 -17.51 -7.47 -1.65
C TYR A 344 -18.24 -8.65 -2.31
N ASP A 345 -17.63 -9.29 -3.31
CA ASP A 345 -18.17 -10.42 -4.04
C ASP A 345 -17.40 -11.70 -3.64
N ASP A 346 -18.01 -12.51 -2.78
CA ASP A 346 -17.37 -13.71 -2.23
C ASP A 346 -17.00 -14.72 -3.31
N ILE A 347 -17.85 -14.90 -4.33
CA ILE A 347 -17.57 -15.79 -5.47
C ILE A 347 -16.34 -15.30 -6.25
N ALA A 348 -16.26 -14.00 -6.48
CA ALA A 348 -15.10 -13.43 -7.16
C ALA A 348 -13.82 -13.59 -6.33
N ILE A 349 -13.91 -13.42 -5.00
CA ILE A 349 -12.76 -13.61 -4.11
C ILE A 349 -12.29 -15.06 -4.14
N ASP A 350 -13.20 -16.04 -4.10
CA ASP A 350 -12.84 -17.45 -4.19
C ASP A 350 -12.14 -17.77 -5.53
N ILE A 351 -12.64 -17.21 -6.63
CA ILE A 351 -11.99 -17.34 -7.94
C ILE A 351 -10.59 -16.73 -7.91
N LEU A 352 -10.44 -15.52 -7.37
CA LEU A 352 -9.15 -14.82 -7.30
C LEU A 352 -8.15 -15.60 -6.44
N VAL A 353 -8.56 -16.08 -5.27
CA VAL A 353 -7.71 -16.87 -4.36
C VAL A 353 -7.29 -18.18 -5.01
N LYS A 354 -8.22 -18.90 -5.62
CA LYS A 354 -7.95 -20.17 -6.33
C LYS A 354 -6.93 -20.00 -7.46
N HIS A 355 -6.87 -18.82 -8.09
CA HIS A 355 -5.95 -18.54 -9.21
C HIS A 355 -4.68 -17.79 -8.78
N GLY A 356 -4.41 -17.68 -7.46
CA GLY A 356 -3.14 -17.22 -6.93
C GLY A 356 -3.01 -15.70 -6.85
N ILE A 357 -4.06 -14.98 -6.47
CA ILE A 357 -3.99 -13.52 -6.27
C ILE A 357 -3.07 -13.15 -5.10
N VAL A 358 -3.05 -13.95 -4.03
CA VAL A 358 -2.24 -13.66 -2.84
C VAL A 358 -0.77 -13.62 -3.20
N GLU A 359 -0.28 -14.62 -3.93
CA GLU A 359 1.11 -14.70 -4.37
C GLU A 359 1.48 -13.53 -5.30
N ILE A 360 0.57 -13.10 -6.18
CA ILE A 360 0.78 -11.94 -7.05
C ILE A 360 0.93 -10.66 -6.22
N LEU A 361 0.05 -10.45 -5.24
CA LEU A 361 0.08 -9.26 -4.38
C LEU A 361 1.32 -9.25 -3.49
N VAL A 362 1.71 -10.39 -2.96
CA VAL A 362 2.93 -10.55 -2.14
C VAL A 362 4.18 -10.26 -2.97
N ALA A 363 4.28 -10.81 -4.18
CA ALA A 363 5.38 -10.52 -5.09
C ALA A 363 5.45 -9.02 -5.45
N LYS A 364 4.30 -8.36 -5.63
CA LYS A 364 4.23 -6.91 -5.83
C LYS A 364 4.71 -6.13 -4.61
N LEU A 365 4.27 -6.50 -3.42
CA LEU A 365 4.68 -5.86 -2.17
C LEU A 365 6.20 -5.98 -1.96
N THR A 366 6.76 -7.16 -2.22
CA THR A 366 8.21 -7.41 -2.17
C THR A 366 8.97 -6.54 -3.17
N SER A 367 8.49 -6.45 -4.41
CA SER A 367 9.10 -5.60 -5.45
C SER A 367 9.06 -4.11 -5.06
N ILE A 368 7.97 -3.64 -4.47
CA ILE A 368 7.83 -2.26 -3.97
C ILE A 368 8.85 -2.02 -2.85
N ALA A 369 8.96 -2.91 -1.87
CA ALA A 369 9.92 -2.82 -0.77
C ALA A 369 11.37 -2.76 -1.29
N ALA A 370 11.76 -3.66 -2.20
CA ALA A 370 13.09 -3.69 -2.79
C ALA A 370 13.42 -2.40 -3.59
N SER A 371 12.44 -1.81 -4.26
CA SER A 371 12.63 -0.56 -5.02
C SER A 371 12.91 0.66 -4.14
N VAL A 372 12.49 0.64 -2.88
CA VAL A 372 12.75 1.70 -1.89
C VAL A 372 14.15 1.56 -1.30
N ASP A 373 14.57 0.33 -1.03
CA ASP A 373 15.89 0.02 -0.46
C ASP A 373 17.04 0.37 -1.42
N SER A 374 16.87 0.07 -2.72
CA SER A 374 17.84 0.42 -3.76
C SER A 374 18.01 1.94 -3.91
N LYS A 375 16.97 2.74 -3.69
CA LYS A 375 17.05 4.20 -3.70
C LYS A 375 17.83 4.76 -2.50
N LYS A 376 17.73 4.12 -1.32
CA LYS A 376 18.50 4.49 -0.13
C LYS A 376 19.98 4.23 -0.34
N SER A 377 20.37 3.08 -0.89
CA SER A 377 21.76 2.72 -1.16
C SER A 377 22.42 3.65 -2.18
N ASN A 378 21.69 4.09 -3.20
CA ASN A 378 22.18 5.05 -4.21
C ASN A 378 22.27 6.49 -3.69
N ALA A 379 21.37 6.89 -2.80
CA ALA A 379 21.41 8.20 -2.15
C ALA A 379 22.58 8.29 -1.15
N SER A 380 22.90 7.20 -0.47
CA SER A 380 24.06 7.10 0.41
C SER A 380 25.37 7.12 -0.38
N ARG A 381 25.44 6.44 -1.54
CA ARG A 381 26.61 6.47 -2.42
C ARG A 381 26.85 7.86 -3.05
N LYS A 382 25.80 8.60 -3.43
CA LYS A 382 25.97 9.97 -3.95
C LYS A 382 26.44 10.98 -2.89
N ARG A 383 26.13 10.76 -1.61
CA ARG A 383 26.63 11.64 -0.52
C ARG A 383 28.08 11.38 -0.13
N TYR A 384 28.66 10.23 -0.52
CA TYR A 384 30.06 9.89 -0.22
C TYR A 384 31.05 10.34 -1.29
N SER A 385 30.60 10.80 -2.47
CA SER A 385 31.50 11.22 -3.55
C SER A 385 31.80 12.72 -3.60
N ASP A 386 31.16 13.56 -2.76
CA ASP A 386 31.24 15.01 -2.85
C ASP A 386 31.84 15.73 -1.62
N TYR A 387 32.59 15.01 -0.74
CA TYR A 387 33.32 15.67 0.35
C TYR A 387 34.79 15.26 0.40
N PRO A 388 35.71 16.27 0.47
CA PRO A 388 37.14 16.02 0.72
C PRO A 388 37.37 15.61 2.19
N PRO A 389 38.46 14.89 2.50
CA PRO A 389 38.72 14.38 3.83
C PRO A 389 39.28 15.48 4.71
N GLU A 390 38.61 15.79 5.79
CA GLU A 390 39.17 16.19 7.10
C GLU A 390 38.13 16.87 7.97
N SER A 391 37.87 16.36 9.10
CA SER A 391 38.17 16.76 10.45
C SER A 391 37.15 16.27 11.45
N GLN A 392 37.71 15.70 12.49
CA GLN A 392 37.11 15.27 13.74
C GLN A 392 36.05 16.22 14.32
N LYS A 393 34.97 15.65 14.82
CA LYS A 393 34.45 15.86 16.19
C LYS A 393 32.89 15.76 16.26
N THR A 394 32.53 14.97 17.27
CA THR A 394 31.33 14.96 18.12
C THR A 394 30.09 14.19 17.64
N PRO A 395 29.58 13.31 18.52
CA PRO A 395 28.37 12.55 18.28
C PRO A 395 27.14 13.42 18.45
N LEU A 396 26.38 13.58 17.39
CA LEU A 396 25.08 14.23 17.42
C LEU A 396 24.07 13.33 18.15
N LYS A 397 23.61 13.85 19.24
CA LYS A 397 22.54 13.34 20.09
C LYS A 397 21.30 12.99 19.27
N TYR A 398 21.08 11.70 19.07
CA TYR A 398 19.77 11.18 18.76
C TYR A 398 18.95 11.23 20.05
N ASN A 399 18.18 12.30 20.22
CA ASN A 399 17.25 12.39 21.32
C ASN A 399 15.92 13.03 20.89
N ARG A 400 14.85 12.31 21.17
CA ARG A 400 13.50 12.81 21.43
C ARG A 400 12.71 13.40 20.27
N ILE A 401 12.24 12.55 19.35
CA ILE A 401 10.97 12.82 18.65
C ILE A 401 10.00 11.63 18.74
N TYR A 402 10.40 10.49 19.29
CA TYR A 402 9.59 9.26 19.29
C TYR A 402 8.72 9.02 20.54
N SER A 403 8.62 9.95 21.47
CA SER A 403 7.87 9.76 22.71
C SER A 403 6.50 10.46 22.78
N ARG A 404 5.93 10.89 21.65
CA ARG A 404 4.61 11.57 21.65
C ARG A 404 3.54 10.93 20.75
N PHE A 405 3.79 9.75 20.19
CA PHE A 405 2.79 8.96 19.45
C PHE A 405 2.57 7.59 20.06
N SER A 406 2.73 7.49 21.35
CA SER A 406 2.37 6.31 22.13
C SER A 406 1.00 6.52 22.72
N MET A 407 0.11 5.60 22.50
CA MET A 407 -0.97 5.17 23.40
C MET A 407 -2.39 5.71 23.25
N ASP A 408 -2.69 6.78 22.52
CA ASP A 408 -4.09 7.26 22.53
C ASP A 408 -5.01 6.72 21.43
N TYR A 409 -4.50 5.92 20.48
CA TYR A 409 -5.31 5.35 19.39
C TYR A 409 -5.68 3.88 19.50
N TYR A 410 -5.31 3.21 20.59
CA TYR A 410 -5.68 1.80 20.85
C TYR A 410 -6.63 1.61 22.02
N ARG A 411 -7.30 2.67 22.42
CA ARG A 411 -8.34 2.55 23.44
C ARG A 411 -9.71 2.61 22.79
N ASP A 412 -10.40 1.49 22.96
CA ASP A 412 -11.84 1.34 22.94
C ASP A 412 -12.57 1.37 21.61
N ASP A 413 -12.79 0.15 21.09
CA ASP A 413 -14.12 -0.10 20.54
C ASP A 413 -14.61 -1.56 20.67
N TRP A 414 -14.05 -2.33 21.62
CA TRP A 414 -14.61 -3.65 21.93
C TRP A 414 -14.50 -3.99 23.42
N SER A 415 -15.16 -3.18 24.27
CA SER A 415 -15.54 -3.63 25.61
C SER A 415 -17.02 -3.35 25.81
N PRO A 416 -17.82 -4.33 26.23
CA PRO A 416 -19.21 -4.08 26.59
C PRO A 416 -19.23 -3.16 27.81
N ARG A 417 -19.86 -2.01 27.66
CA ARG A 417 -20.09 -1.05 28.77
C ARG A 417 -20.87 -1.74 29.88
N SER A 418 -20.21 -2.02 30.97
CA SER A 418 -20.87 -2.22 32.24
C SER A 418 -21.26 -0.87 32.81
N THR A 419 -22.49 -0.49 32.65
CA THR A 419 -23.10 0.61 33.41
C THR A 419 -23.52 0.08 34.79
N THR A 420 -22.74 0.39 35.80
CA THR A 420 -23.21 0.36 37.18
C THR A 420 -23.79 1.72 37.52
N SER A 421 -25.09 1.81 37.60
CA SER A 421 -25.75 2.76 38.51
C SER A 421 -26.99 2.07 39.08
N ALA A 422 -26.96 1.99 40.38
CA ALA A 422 -27.99 1.38 41.21
C ALA A 422 -29.30 2.16 41.21
N SER A 423 -30.41 1.44 41.05
CA SER A 423 -31.55 1.56 41.96
C SER A 423 -32.67 0.58 41.62
N SER A 424 -32.89 -0.32 42.53
CA SER A 424 -34.14 -1.00 42.96
C SER A 424 -35.34 -1.11 42.03
N SER A 425 -35.71 -2.35 41.72
CA SER A 425 -36.97 -3.03 42.07
C SER A 425 -37.22 -4.23 41.15
N SER A 426 -37.73 -5.28 41.77
CA SER A 426 -37.83 -6.66 41.31
C SER A 426 -38.91 -6.94 40.26
N PRO A 427 -39.00 -8.22 39.76
CA PRO A 427 -39.49 -8.61 38.42
C PRO A 427 -40.96 -9.05 38.40
N PRO A 428 -41.57 -9.41 37.28
CA PRO A 428 -41.74 -10.83 36.98
C PRO A 428 -41.82 -11.27 35.47
N SER A 429 -41.47 -12.55 35.31
CA SER A 429 -42.08 -13.59 34.47
C SER A 429 -41.97 -13.53 32.94
N THR A 430 -41.27 -14.56 32.41
CA THR A 430 -41.46 -15.23 31.11
C THR A 430 -42.86 -15.88 31.04
N PRO A 431 -43.45 -16.29 29.91
CA PRO A 431 -42.99 -17.05 28.72
C PRO A 431 -43.80 -16.74 27.41
N PRO A 432 -43.96 -17.57 26.35
CA PRO A 432 -43.13 -18.51 25.62
C PRO A 432 -43.19 -18.33 24.08
N LEU A 433 -42.45 -19.17 23.39
CA LEU A 433 -42.47 -19.52 21.97
C LEU A 433 -43.85 -19.60 21.31
N ARG A 434 -43.98 -19.05 20.08
CA ARG A 434 -44.88 -19.60 19.05
C ARG A 434 -44.29 -19.46 17.66
N VAL A 435 -44.16 -20.60 17.04
CA VAL A 435 -44.08 -20.87 15.61
C VAL A 435 -45.44 -20.54 15.01
N PHE A 436 -45.54 -19.86 13.88
CA PHE A 436 -46.53 -20.10 12.82
C PHE A 436 -46.09 -19.51 11.47
N SER A 437 -46.38 -20.30 10.50
CA SER A 437 -46.27 -20.30 9.06
C SER A 437 -47.12 -19.26 8.34
N ASP A 438 -46.68 -18.93 7.13
CA ASP A 438 -47.40 -18.59 5.89
C ASP A 438 -48.51 -17.52 5.89
N SER A 439 -48.28 -16.49 5.07
CA SER A 439 -49.09 -16.23 3.83
C SER A 439 -48.83 -14.83 3.30
N ASN A 440 -48.64 -14.77 1.98
CA ASN A 440 -48.85 -13.71 0.98
C ASN A 440 -49.44 -12.37 1.44
N ALA A 441 -48.79 -11.27 1.05
CA ALA A 441 -49.43 -10.12 0.41
C ALA A 441 -48.38 -9.21 -0.22
N GLU A 442 -48.59 -8.96 -1.50
CA GLU A 442 -47.96 -7.92 -2.31
C GLU A 442 -48.20 -6.53 -1.71
N THR A 443 -47.16 -5.69 -1.66
CA THR A 443 -47.28 -4.26 -1.93
C THR A 443 -45.93 -3.71 -2.41
N ASP A 444 -45.98 -3.09 -3.58
CA ASP A 444 -45.08 -2.07 -4.12
C ASP A 444 -44.59 -1.12 -3.04
N ASP A 445 -43.27 -0.90 -3.03
CA ASP A 445 -42.73 0.44 -2.83
C ASP A 445 -41.27 0.48 -3.25
N THR A 446 -41.02 1.29 -4.25
CA THR A 446 -39.77 1.74 -4.78
C THR A 446 -38.98 2.51 -3.73
N GLU A 447 -37.78 2.03 -3.35
CA GLU A 447 -36.71 2.88 -2.82
C GLU A 447 -35.41 2.55 -3.53
N ASP A 448 -34.96 3.55 -4.30
CA ASP A 448 -33.65 3.61 -4.92
C ASP A 448 -32.57 3.70 -3.84
N ASP A 449 -31.97 2.57 -3.48
CA ASP A 449 -30.75 2.54 -2.69
C ASP A 449 -29.52 2.71 -3.60
N ILE A 450 -29.05 3.96 -3.65
CA ILE A 450 -27.75 4.35 -4.20
C ILE A 450 -26.67 3.77 -3.27
N TYR A 451 -26.11 2.61 -3.61
CA TYR A 451 -24.92 2.07 -2.98
C TYR A 451 -23.68 2.84 -3.47
N SER A 452 -23.27 3.81 -2.67
CA SER A 452 -21.88 4.32 -2.68
C SER A 452 -21.00 3.32 -1.93
N PRO A 453 -19.81 2.96 -2.43
CA PRO A 453 -18.86 2.15 -1.67
C PRO A 453 -18.38 2.96 -0.47
N ILE A 454 -18.82 2.53 0.69
CA ILE A 454 -18.48 3.13 1.98
C ILE A 454 -17.01 2.87 2.25
N CYS A 455 -16.20 3.93 2.18
CA CYS A 455 -15.06 4.05 3.04
C CYS A 455 -15.59 4.51 4.40
N SER A 456 -16.14 3.59 5.19
CA SER A 456 -16.51 3.87 6.55
C SER A 456 -15.26 3.84 7.42
N ASP A 457 -15.18 4.87 8.21
CA ASP A 457 -14.34 5.12 9.36
C ASP A 457 -12.99 5.78 9.07
N THR A 458 -13.06 7.08 8.91
CA THR A 458 -12.40 8.02 9.85
C THR A 458 -12.71 9.44 9.43
N GLU A 459 -13.22 10.20 10.34
CA GLU A 459 -13.14 11.65 10.33
C GLU A 459 -11.68 12.07 10.20
N CYS A 460 -11.30 12.46 9.00
CA CYS A 460 -10.12 13.26 8.73
C CYS A 460 -10.38 14.04 7.45
N GLY A 461 -10.37 15.36 7.61
CA GLY A 461 -10.73 16.41 6.71
C GLY A 461 -10.42 16.26 5.21
N ASP A 462 -11.32 16.75 4.49
CA ASP A 462 -11.39 17.42 3.17
C ASP A 462 -10.30 17.22 2.09
N ASN A 463 -9.53 16.11 2.10
CA ASN A 463 -8.53 15.86 1.05
C ASN A 463 -8.73 14.55 0.26
N ASP A 464 -9.77 13.75 0.56
CA ASP A 464 -9.98 12.45 -0.09
C ASP A 464 -10.69 12.55 -1.46
N GLU A 465 -11.45 13.61 -1.71
CA GLU A 465 -12.04 13.88 -3.04
C GLU A 465 -10.98 14.22 -4.10
N GLU A 466 -9.87 14.85 -3.73
CA GLU A 466 -8.80 15.18 -4.70
C GLU A 466 -8.02 13.95 -5.20
N VAL A 467 -7.90 12.89 -4.41
CA VAL A 467 -7.18 11.67 -4.80
C VAL A 467 -8.03 10.79 -5.73
N GLU A 468 -9.32 10.73 -5.53
CA GLU A 468 -10.23 10.00 -6.42
C GLU A 468 -10.43 10.75 -7.74
N ILE A 469 -10.55 12.08 -7.70
CA ILE A 469 -10.59 12.97 -8.86
C ILE A 469 -9.26 12.98 -9.63
N ALA A 470 -8.12 12.88 -8.95
CA ALA A 470 -6.81 12.78 -9.58
C ALA A 470 -6.58 11.44 -10.28
N SER A 471 -7.09 10.33 -9.71
CA SER A 471 -7.09 9.01 -10.37
C SER A 471 -7.99 9.01 -11.61
N LEU A 472 -9.14 9.69 -11.56
CA LEU A 472 -10.02 9.90 -12.71
C LEU A 472 -9.42 10.85 -13.76
N LYS A 473 -8.68 11.88 -13.34
CA LYS A 473 -7.96 12.79 -14.23
C LYS A 473 -6.77 12.12 -14.91
N SER A 474 -6.09 11.17 -14.26
CA SER A 474 -5.03 10.38 -14.89
C SER A 474 -5.53 9.50 -16.04
N CYS A 475 -6.78 9.00 -15.95
CA CYS A 475 -7.40 8.31 -17.07
C CYS A 475 -7.83 9.25 -18.22
N LYS A 476 -8.02 10.56 -17.95
CA LYS A 476 -8.34 11.57 -19.00
C LYS A 476 -7.12 12.00 -19.82
N SER A 477 -5.89 11.83 -19.32
CA SER A 477 -4.66 12.28 -19.98
C SER A 477 -4.06 11.28 -20.97
N LEU A 478 -4.75 10.16 -21.26
CA LEU A 478 -4.36 9.19 -22.29
C LEU A 478 -4.91 9.53 -23.70
N THR A 479 -5.32 10.76 -23.94
CA THR A 479 -5.62 11.23 -25.27
C THR A 479 -4.33 11.75 -25.94
N VAL A 480 -3.90 10.93 -26.91
CA VAL A 480 -3.01 11.23 -28.05
C VAL A 480 -2.49 12.67 -28.13
N GLY A 481 -1.21 12.84 -27.82
CA GLY A 481 -0.44 13.99 -28.26
C GLY A 481 0.27 13.66 -29.58
N GLU A 482 -0.19 14.24 -30.65
CA GLU A 482 0.65 14.53 -31.82
C GLU A 482 1.45 15.81 -31.51
N ALA A 483 2.68 15.81 -32.01
CA ALA A 483 3.80 16.67 -31.72
C ALA A 483 3.55 18.18 -31.87
N ASP A 484 4.44 18.92 -31.21
CA ASP A 484 4.86 20.29 -31.32
C ASP A 484 4.05 21.40 -30.63
N SER A 485 4.57 21.81 -29.48
CA SER A 485 5.08 23.17 -29.21
C SER A 485 5.28 23.40 -27.71
N ASP A 486 6.39 24.01 -27.39
CA ASP A 486 6.88 24.39 -26.06
C ASP A 486 5.92 25.27 -25.27
N ALA A 487 5.52 24.81 -24.07
CA ALA A 487 5.19 25.63 -22.92
C ALA A 487 5.17 24.78 -21.65
N PRO A 488 5.73 25.22 -20.52
CA PRO A 488 5.81 24.41 -19.29
C PRO A 488 4.47 24.43 -18.53
N SER A 489 3.72 23.36 -18.60
CA SER A 489 2.58 23.12 -17.72
C SER A 489 3.01 22.24 -16.54
N SER A 490 2.87 22.76 -15.35
CA SER A 490 3.06 22.09 -14.08
C SER A 490 1.95 21.03 -13.88
N ASP A 491 2.13 19.85 -14.45
CA ASP A 491 1.32 18.68 -14.16
C ASP A 491 1.94 17.87 -13.03
N THR A 492 1.34 17.95 -11.85
CA THR A 492 1.54 16.99 -10.76
C THR A 492 0.92 15.66 -11.15
N LYS A 493 1.61 14.88 -11.98
CA LYS A 493 1.28 13.47 -12.21
C LYS A 493 1.58 12.69 -10.93
N ILE A 494 0.54 12.20 -10.25
CA ILE A 494 0.69 11.23 -9.17
C ILE A 494 1.44 10.03 -9.76
N PRO A 495 2.59 9.62 -9.21
CA PRO A 495 3.37 8.53 -9.78
C PRO A 495 2.51 7.25 -9.80
N SER A 496 2.43 6.58 -10.93
CA SER A 496 1.68 5.32 -11.10
C SER A 496 2.05 4.22 -10.08
N LYS A 497 3.23 4.32 -9.47
CA LYS A 497 3.70 3.44 -8.40
C LYS A 497 2.89 3.55 -7.10
N ASN A 498 2.43 4.75 -6.71
CA ASN A 498 1.64 4.93 -5.49
C ASN A 498 0.25 4.30 -5.62
N VAL A 499 -0.33 4.34 -6.81
CA VAL A 499 -1.63 3.72 -7.09
C VAL A 499 -1.55 2.20 -7.00
N CYS A 500 -0.47 1.60 -7.52
CA CYS A 500 -0.23 0.16 -7.44
C CYS A 500 -0.06 -0.30 -5.98
N GLU A 501 0.74 0.42 -5.21
CA GLU A 501 0.99 0.17 -3.79
C GLU A 501 -0.31 0.24 -2.98
N TYR A 502 -1.10 1.29 -3.17
CA TYR A 502 -2.38 1.47 -2.49
C TYR A 502 -3.34 0.30 -2.74
N HIS A 503 -3.57 -0.08 -4.00
CA HIS A 503 -4.50 -1.16 -4.32
C HIS A 503 -3.97 -2.54 -3.89
N THR A 504 -2.66 -2.77 -3.90
CA THR A 504 -2.06 -3.99 -3.36
C THR A 504 -2.36 -4.14 -1.87
N LEU A 505 -2.15 -3.09 -1.08
CA LEU A 505 -2.45 -3.11 0.35
C LEU A 505 -3.95 -3.15 0.63
N LEU A 506 -4.77 -2.49 -0.18
CA LEU A 506 -6.24 -2.54 -0.06
C LEU A 506 -6.77 -3.96 -0.26
N LEU A 507 -6.31 -4.66 -1.30
CA LEU A 507 -6.70 -6.05 -1.59
C LEU A 507 -6.22 -7.00 -0.48
N LEU A 508 -4.95 -6.94 -0.07
CA LEU A 508 -4.44 -7.73 1.04
C LEU A 508 -5.17 -7.42 2.34
N GLY A 509 -5.49 -6.14 2.58
CA GLY A 509 -6.26 -5.70 3.75
C GLY A 509 -7.67 -6.29 3.80
N SER A 510 -8.35 -6.35 2.66
CA SER A 510 -9.67 -6.98 2.58
C SER A 510 -9.57 -8.50 2.76
N PHE A 511 -8.59 -9.14 2.13
CA PHE A 511 -8.38 -10.58 2.27
C PHE A 511 -8.00 -10.97 3.71
N SER A 512 -7.30 -10.12 4.45
CA SER A 512 -6.96 -10.37 5.86
C SER A 512 -8.15 -10.36 6.82
N LEU A 513 -9.33 -9.94 6.36
CA LEU A 513 -10.59 -10.04 7.12
C LEU A 513 -11.23 -11.42 7.02
N ARG A 514 -10.74 -12.26 6.12
CA ARG A 514 -11.21 -13.61 5.85
C ARG A 514 -10.12 -14.64 6.14
N THR A 515 -10.50 -15.89 6.33
CA THR A 515 -9.55 -16.99 6.42
C THR A 515 -9.24 -17.47 5.01
N ILE A 516 -8.11 -17.02 4.47
CA ILE A 516 -7.65 -17.33 3.12
C ILE A 516 -6.30 -18.02 3.18
N ASP A 517 -6.17 -19.14 2.49
CA ASP A 517 -4.91 -19.86 2.33
C ASP A 517 -3.86 -18.97 1.67
N GLY A 518 -2.62 -19.10 2.09
CA GLY A 518 -1.50 -18.29 1.62
C GLY A 518 -1.25 -16.98 2.40
N LEU A 519 -2.25 -16.45 3.15
CA LEU A 519 -2.01 -15.25 3.98
C LEU A 519 -1.09 -15.52 5.17
N ALA A 520 -1.10 -16.74 5.70
CA ALA A 520 -0.23 -17.16 6.79
C ALA A 520 1.06 -17.84 6.31
N ASP A 521 1.38 -17.76 5.03
CA ASP A 521 2.62 -18.31 4.48
C ASP A 521 3.85 -17.46 4.87
N PRO A 522 5.03 -18.10 5.01
CA PRO A 522 6.27 -17.39 5.35
C PRO A 522 6.58 -16.25 4.37
N THR A 523 6.33 -16.46 3.08
CA THR A 523 6.55 -15.46 2.03
C THR A 523 5.69 -14.22 2.22
N THR A 524 4.42 -14.39 2.58
CA THR A 524 3.48 -13.29 2.86
C THR A 524 3.90 -12.52 4.11
N ILE A 525 4.20 -13.23 5.18
CA ILE A 525 4.62 -12.64 6.45
C ILE A 525 5.93 -11.86 6.26
N ASN A 526 6.93 -12.48 5.63
CA ASN A 526 8.21 -11.82 5.37
C ASN A 526 8.09 -10.61 4.46
N ALA A 527 7.22 -10.64 3.44
CA ALA A 527 6.96 -9.50 2.58
C ALA A 527 6.35 -8.33 3.36
N LEU A 528 5.37 -8.60 4.24
CA LEU A 528 4.76 -7.60 5.11
C LEU A 528 5.77 -7.03 6.11
N MET A 529 6.56 -7.89 6.76
CA MET A 529 7.59 -7.48 7.72
C MET A 529 8.66 -6.60 7.04
N THR A 530 9.17 -7.03 5.89
CA THR A 530 10.14 -6.26 5.10
C THR A 530 9.54 -4.91 4.69
N TYR A 531 8.30 -4.89 4.22
CA TYR A 531 7.63 -3.66 3.84
C TYR A 531 7.47 -2.70 5.03
N ILE A 532 7.10 -3.19 6.21
CA ILE A 532 6.95 -2.40 7.45
C ILE A 532 8.30 -1.79 7.87
N THR A 533 9.40 -2.52 7.73
CA THR A 533 10.75 -2.06 8.14
C THR A 533 11.35 -1.07 7.15
N VAL A 534 11.17 -1.28 5.86
CA VAL A 534 11.79 -0.47 4.80
C VAL A 534 11.04 0.84 4.54
N ASN A 535 9.72 0.82 4.65
CA ASN A 535 8.88 1.96 4.25
C ASN A 535 8.70 2.99 5.36
N VAL A 536 9.73 3.82 5.56
CA VAL A 536 9.74 4.87 6.61
C VAL A 536 8.91 6.11 6.20
N PHE A 537 8.65 6.33 4.91
CA PHE A 537 8.12 7.61 4.41
C PHE A 537 6.62 7.67 4.19
N GLN A 538 5.95 6.56 3.93
CA GLN A 538 4.50 6.53 3.70
C GLN A 538 3.76 5.99 4.93
N LYS A 539 3.48 6.87 5.88
CA LYS A 539 2.84 6.50 7.17
C LYS A 539 1.52 5.74 7.00
N ARG A 540 0.66 6.16 6.06
CA ARG A 540 -0.63 5.49 5.79
C ARG A 540 -0.46 4.06 5.30
N HIS A 541 0.40 3.85 4.30
CA HIS A 541 0.63 2.52 3.72
C HIS A 541 1.31 1.57 4.72
N ARG A 542 2.31 2.08 5.47
CA ARG A 542 2.92 1.33 6.57
C ARG A 542 1.89 0.89 7.60
N TYR A 543 1.00 1.81 8.00
CA TYR A 543 -0.09 1.50 8.93
C TYR A 543 -1.05 0.43 8.37
N SER A 544 -1.38 0.48 7.08
CA SER A 544 -2.18 -0.55 6.43
C SER A 544 -1.50 -1.92 6.48
N ALA A 545 -0.20 -2.00 6.20
CA ALA A 545 0.56 -3.24 6.30
C ALA A 545 0.62 -3.79 7.74
N ILE A 546 0.82 -2.91 8.72
CA ILE A 546 0.74 -3.23 10.15
C ILE A 546 -0.63 -3.82 10.49
N LYS A 547 -1.72 -3.17 10.05
CA LYS A 547 -3.09 -3.64 10.29
C LYS A 547 -3.37 -5.01 9.66
N ILE A 548 -2.82 -5.26 8.46
CA ILE A 548 -2.92 -6.56 7.80
C ILE A 548 -2.22 -7.64 8.63
N LEU A 549 -0.98 -7.41 9.02
CA LEU A 549 -0.21 -8.36 9.81
C LEU A 549 -0.88 -8.64 11.16
N HIS A 550 -1.39 -7.60 11.84
CA HIS A 550 -2.18 -7.77 13.07
C HIS A 550 -3.41 -8.66 12.89
N ARG A 551 -4.15 -8.51 11.78
CA ARG A 551 -5.33 -9.33 11.50
C ARG A 551 -4.96 -10.78 11.27
N ILE A 552 -3.88 -11.02 10.53
CA ILE A 552 -3.36 -12.38 10.30
C ILE A 552 -2.96 -13.02 11.64
N MET A 553 -2.21 -12.29 12.48
CA MET A 553 -1.74 -12.78 13.77
C MET A 553 -2.86 -13.01 14.80
N ARG A 554 -3.97 -12.27 14.71
CA ARG A 554 -5.15 -12.43 15.58
C ARG A 554 -6.11 -13.53 15.13
N ASN A 555 -5.96 -14.04 13.93
CA ASN A 555 -6.84 -15.09 13.43
C ASN A 555 -6.40 -16.45 13.98
N ALA A 556 -7.25 -17.04 14.84
CA ALA A 556 -6.98 -18.35 15.46
C ALA A 556 -6.78 -19.48 14.44
N ALA A 557 -7.41 -19.41 13.26
CA ALA A 557 -7.22 -20.38 12.19
C ALA A 557 -5.78 -20.43 11.67
N TYR A 558 -5.06 -19.31 11.72
CA TYR A 558 -3.67 -19.23 11.27
C TYR A 558 -2.65 -19.56 12.35
N PHE A 559 -3.07 -19.66 13.63
CA PHE A 559 -2.17 -19.79 14.76
C PHE A 559 -1.18 -20.95 14.61
N THR A 560 -1.67 -22.12 14.24
CA THR A 560 -0.81 -23.31 14.05
C THR A 560 0.19 -23.12 12.92
N SER A 561 -0.21 -22.52 11.81
CA SER A 561 0.67 -22.22 10.66
C SER A 561 1.76 -21.23 11.05
N LEU A 562 1.39 -20.12 11.70
CA LEU A 562 2.33 -19.11 12.18
C LEU A 562 3.34 -19.66 13.18
N LEU A 563 2.89 -20.55 14.08
CA LEU A 563 3.75 -21.22 15.04
C LEU A 563 4.77 -22.16 14.34
N LYS A 564 4.30 -23.00 13.41
CA LYS A 564 5.15 -23.94 12.64
C LYS A 564 6.23 -23.25 11.82
N GLN A 565 6.01 -22.01 11.42
CA GLN A 565 6.95 -21.20 10.65
C GLN A 565 7.96 -20.45 11.53
N GLY A 566 7.84 -20.51 12.85
CA GLY A 566 8.74 -19.81 13.76
C GLY A 566 8.54 -18.31 13.86
N LEU A 567 7.41 -17.79 13.40
CA LEU A 567 7.10 -16.35 13.39
C LEU A 567 7.26 -15.70 14.77
N VAL A 568 7.03 -16.44 15.84
CA VAL A 568 7.18 -15.97 17.22
C VAL A 568 8.56 -15.32 17.47
N PHE A 569 9.60 -15.83 16.83
CA PHE A 569 10.96 -15.31 16.95
C PHE A 569 11.26 -14.21 15.92
N GLU A 570 10.73 -14.34 14.71
CA GLU A 570 10.94 -13.36 13.64
C GLU A 570 10.36 -12.00 14.00
N ILE A 571 9.20 -11.95 14.65
CA ILE A 571 8.60 -10.69 15.11
C ILE A 571 9.42 -9.97 16.18
N GLN A 572 10.35 -10.67 16.89
CA GLN A 572 11.24 -10.00 17.85
C GLN A 572 12.23 -9.05 17.16
N THR A 573 12.46 -9.20 15.87
CA THR A 573 13.30 -8.30 15.07
C THR A 573 12.58 -7.03 14.63
N LEU A 574 11.24 -6.99 14.76
CA LEU A 574 10.43 -5.85 14.35
C LEU A 574 10.46 -4.71 15.38
N PRO A 575 10.33 -3.46 14.95
CA PRO A 575 9.98 -2.37 15.85
C PRO A 575 8.69 -2.71 16.63
N GLU A 576 8.63 -2.35 17.91
CA GLU A 576 7.45 -2.60 18.75
C GLU A 576 7.16 -4.11 18.97
N SER A 577 8.23 -4.92 19.06
CA SER A 577 8.14 -6.39 19.19
C SER A 577 7.25 -6.87 20.35
N GLU A 578 7.16 -6.11 21.44
CA GLU A 578 6.28 -6.43 22.58
C GLU A 578 4.79 -6.40 22.20
N GLU A 579 4.39 -5.46 21.36
CA GLU A 579 3.00 -5.33 20.91
C GLU A 579 2.61 -6.49 20.00
N TRP A 580 3.50 -6.86 19.07
CA TRP A 580 3.32 -8.02 18.20
C TRP A 580 3.22 -9.31 19.00
N THR A 581 4.12 -9.50 19.97
CA THR A 581 4.09 -10.67 20.87
C THR A 581 2.79 -10.72 21.67
N ARG A 582 2.29 -9.56 22.13
CA ARG A 582 0.99 -9.48 22.83
C ARG A 582 -0.18 -9.94 21.95
N CYS A 583 -0.19 -9.60 20.67
CA CYS A 583 -1.22 -10.07 19.74
C CYS A 583 -1.24 -11.59 19.62
N LEU A 584 -0.08 -12.21 19.39
CA LEU A 584 0.02 -13.67 19.34
C LEU A 584 -0.35 -14.34 20.68
N ARG A 585 0.05 -13.75 21.79
CA ARG A 585 -0.29 -14.24 23.14
C ARG A 585 -1.80 -14.27 23.37
N THR A 586 -2.52 -13.22 22.99
CA THR A 586 -3.98 -13.17 23.13
C THR A 586 -4.65 -14.36 22.43
N VAL A 587 -4.15 -14.77 21.27
CA VAL A 587 -4.65 -15.96 20.54
C VAL A 587 -4.16 -17.25 21.18
N ALA A 588 -2.88 -17.30 21.57
CA ALA A 588 -2.26 -18.49 22.16
C ALA A 588 -2.93 -18.95 23.46
N GLU A 589 -3.40 -18.01 24.28
CA GLU A 589 -4.06 -18.26 25.56
C GLU A 589 -5.55 -18.65 25.43
N THR A 590 -6.11 -18.73 24.21
CA THR A 590 -7.45 -19.28 24.00
C THR A 590 -7.47 -20.80 24.16
N GLY A 591 -8.59 -21.34 24.61
CA GLY A 591 -8.71 -22.79 24.86
C GLY A 591 -8.38 -23.67 23.64
N GLY A 592 -8.80 -23.26 22.45
CA GLY A 592 -8.47 -23.93 21.20
C GLY A 592 -6.96 -23.96 20.91
N SER A 593 -6.29 -22.82 21.04
CA SER A 593 -4.85 -22.69 20.78
C SER A 593 -4.02 -23.47 21.82
N ILE A 594 -4.42 -23.46 23.09
CA ILE A 594 -3.79 -24.29 24.14
C ILE A 594 -3.91 -25.77 23.78
N GLY A 595 -5.07 -26.21 23.24
CA GLY A 595 -5.26 -27.58 22.75
C GLY A 595 -4.29 -27.90 21.60
N HIS A 596 -4.10 -26.98 20.65
CA HIS A 596 -3.12 -27.14 19.57
C HIS A 596 -1.68 -27.22 20.08
N LEU A 597 -1.27 -26.34 21.01
CA LEU A 597 0.05 -26.39 21.63
C LEU A 597 0.29 -27.76 22.34
N SER A 598 -0.71 -28.24 23.10
CA SER A 598 -0.66 -29.56 23.76
C SER A 598 -0.50 -30.69 22.74
N PHE A 599 -1.31 -30.67 21.68
CA PHE A 599 -1.24 -31.68 20.62
C PHE A 599 0.14 -31.67 19.94
N MET A 600 0.68 -30.49 19.62
CA MET A 600 1.98 -30.36 18.95
C MET A 600 3.13 -30.84 19.82
N LEU A 601 3.11 -30.60 21.13
CA LEU A 601 4.12 -31.14 22.07
C LEU A 601 4.06 -32.67 22.18
N LEU A 602 2.85 -33.24 22.24
CA LEU A 602 2.68 -34.66 22.49
C LEU A 602 2.77 -35.55 21.25
N ARG A 603 2.25 -35.03 20.11
CA ARG A 603 2.03 -35.79 18.87
C ARG A 603 2.63 -35.17 17.62
N GLY A 604 3.21 -33.99 17.71
CA GLY A 604 3.86 -33.30 16.57
C GLY A 604 5.12 -34.06 16.11
N GLU A 605 5.58 -33.70 14.92
CA GLU A 605 6.90 -34.04 14.44
C GLU A 605 7.99 -33.42 15.33
N GLU A 606 9.17 -34.02 15.37
CA GLU A 606 10.23 -33.60 16.28
C GLU A 606 10.59 -32.10 16.15
N GLN A 607 10.74 -31.61 14.94
CA GLN A 607 10.99 -30.19 14.71
C GLN A 607 9.86 -29.30 15.23
N HIS A 608 8.61 -29.70 15.04
CA HIS A 608 7.47 -28.91 15.51
C HIS A 608 7.33 -28.99 17.05
N LYS A 609 7.71 -30.12 17.68
CA LYS A 609 7.78 -30.22 19.14
C LYS A 609 8.79 -29.24 19.72
N LEU A 610 10.01 -29.21 19.17
CA LEU A 610 11.07 -28.34 19.61
C LEU A 610 10.65 -26.85 19.44
N LEU A 611 10.14 -26.50 18.27
CA LEU A 611 9.69 -25.15 17.98
C LEU A 611 8.54 -24.70 18.89
N THR A 612 7.60 -25.61 19.16
CA THR A 612 6.49 -25.35 20.09
C THR A 612 7.02 -25.13 21.50
N ALA A 613 7.92 -25.99 21.96
CA ALA A 613 8.50 -25.89 23.29
C ALA A 613 9.18 -24.52 23.52
N VAL A 614 10.04 -24.10 22.59
CA VAL A 614 10.75 -22.80 22.70
C VAL A 614 9.81 -21.60 22.52
N SER A 615 8.66 -21.76 21.86
CA SER A 615 7.69 -20.67 21.65
C SER A 615 6.76 -20.44 22.85
N ILE A 616 6.48 -21.48 23.65
CA ILE A 616 5.53 -21.42 24.78
C ILE A 616 5.89 -20.32 25.79
N PRO A 617 7.14 -20.12 26.24
CA PRO A 617 7.48 -19.08 27.21
C PRO A 617 7.24 -17.66 26.73
N LEU A 618 7.22 -17.45 25.41
CA LEU A 618 6.92 -16.17 24.78
C LEU A 618 5.41 -15.91 24.66
N LEU A 619 4.65 -17.00 24.43
CA LEU A 619 3.23 -16.95 24.09
C LEU A 619 2.31 -17.08 25.30
N ILE A 620 2.71 -17.78 26.36
CA ILE A 620 1.86 -18.09 27.52
C ILE A 620 2.43 -17.41 28.75
N LYS A 621 1.55 -16.74 29.50
CA LYS A 621 1.86 -16.13 30.82
C LYS A 621 1.10 -16.76 31.97
N ILE A 622 0.03 -17.49 31.66
CA ILE A 622 -0.79 -18.15 32.67
C ILE A 622 0.02 -19.29 33.28
N ARG A 623 0.39 -19.17 34.57
CA ARG A 623 1.31 -20.08 35.29
C ARG A 623 0.83 -21.52 35.25
N SER A 624 -0.45 -21.79 35.51
CA SER A 624 -1.01 -23.15 35.47
C SER A 624 -0.94 -23.80 34.08
N THR A 625 -1.03 -23.00 33.02
CA THR A 625 -0.87 -23.45 31.63
C THR A 625 0.59 -23.71 31.32
N LEU A 626 1.51 -22.82 31.76
CA LEU A 626 2.95 -23.03 31.62
C LEU A 626 3.40 -24.34 32.34
N GLU A 627 2.96 -24.55 33.59
CA GLU A 627 3.26 -25.80 34.33
C GLU A 627 2.81 -27.03 33.55
N ARG A 628 1.57 -27.02 33.05
CA ARG A 628 1.04 -28.13 32.28
C ARG A 628 1.81 -28.40 30.99
N LEU A 629 2.08 -27.36 30.18
CA LEU A 629 2.73 -27.50 28.87
C LEU A 629 4.23 -27.83 29.04
N LEU A 630 4.91 -27.15 29.96
CA LEU A 630 6.36 -27.28 30.11
C LEU A 630 6.74 -28.45 31.01
N ASN A 631 6.09 -28.60 32.15
CA ASN A 631 6.43 -29.65 33.10
C ASN A 631 5.71 -30.97 32.78
N LYS A 632 4.35 -30.96 32.74
CA LYS A 632 3.59 -32.21 32.56
C LYS A 632 3.68 -32.81 31.16
N TYR A 633 3.76 -31.97 30.12
CA TYR A 633 3.87 -32.45 28.73
C TYR A 633 5.30 -32.42 28.17
N GLY A 634 6.29 -32.20 29.03
CA GLY A 634 7.70 -32.35 28.71
C GLY A 634 8.31 -31.25 27.84
N GLY A 635 7.63 -30.09 27.69
CA GLY A 635 8.14 -28.95 26.90
C GLY A 635 9.46 -28.41 27.45
N LEU A 636 9.62 -28.40 28.78
CA LEU A 636 10.85 -27.93 29.44
C LEU A 636 12.06 -28.83 29.12
N GLU A 637 11.86 -30.14 29.08
CA GLU A 637 12.91 -31.08 28.71
C GLU A 637 13.42 -30.89 27.28
N LEU A 638 12.51 -30.56 26.36
CA LEU A 638 12.87 -30.22 24.99
C LEU A 638 13.69 -28.93 24.91
N ILE A 639 13.36 -27.93 25.73
CA ILE A 639 14.15 -26.69 25.81
C ILE A 639 15.56 -27.01 26.35
N PHE A 640 15.68 -27.75 27.43
CA PHE A 640 16.98 -28.12 28.00
C PHE A 640 17.83 -28.96 27.05
N ARG A 641 17.22 -29.84 26.26
CA ARG A 641 17.94 -30.59 25.22
C ARG A 641 18.58 -29.64 24.17
N LEU A 642 17.84 -28.58 23.76
CA LEU A 642 18.38 -27.56 22.86
C LEU A 642 19.45 -26.68 23.52
N LEU A 643 19.39 -26.45 24.83
CA LEU A 643 20.40 -25.68 25.55
C LEU A 643 21.74 -26.41 25.66
N VAL A 644 21.69 -27.77 25.68
CA VAL A 644 22.90 -28.60 25.68
C VAL A 644 23.53 -28.68 24.30
N ASP A 645 22.75 -28.76 23.25
CA ASP A 645 23.24 -28.89 21.87
C ASP A 645 23.49 -27.51 21.24
N SER A 646 24.71 -27.00 21.39
CA SER A 646 25.14 -25.71 20.84
C SER A 646 25.20 -25.68 19.31
N SER A 647 25.14 -26.84 18.63
CA SER A 647 25.18 -26.94 17.17
C SER A 647 23.79 -26.85 16.53
N HIS A 648 22.73 -26.97 17.31
CA HIS A 648 21.36 -26.97 16.82
C HIS A 648 20.90 -25.56 16.43
N ASP A 649 20.19 -25.40 15.29
CA ASP A 649 19.71 -24.12 14.78
C ASP A 649 18.79 -23.34 15.75
N TRP A 650 18.14 -24.06 16.67
CA TRP A 650 17.23 -23.50 17.67
C TRP A 650 17.87 -23.22 19.02
N HIS A 651 19.19 -23.45 19.16
CA HIS A 651 19.92 -23.25 20.41
C HIS A 651 19.76 -21.83 20.96
N GLU A 652 20.00 -20.82 20.15
CA GLU A 652 19.85 -19.42 20.56
C GLU A 652 18.42 -19.07 20.95
N ARG A 653 17.44 -19.65 20.24
CA ARG A 653 16.02 -19.45 20.56
C ARG A 653 15.65 -20.10 21.90
N ALA A 654 16.26 -21.23 22.25
CA ALA A 654 16.09 -21.87 23.56
C ALA A 654 16.66 -21.03 24.71
N ILE A 655 17.81 -20.38 24.50
CA ILE A 655 18.39 -19.43 25.46
C ILE A 655 17.44 -18.28 25.74
N TRP A 656 16.91 -17.66 24.67
CA TRP A 656 15.96 -16.58 24.80
C TRP A 656 14.67 -17.01 25.48
N SER A 657 14.17 -18.18 25.09
CA SER A 657 12.96 -18.77 25.63
C SER A 657 13.04 -18.98 27.15
N ILE A 658 14.13 -19.53 27.65
CA ILE A 658 14.29 -19.76 29.09
C ILE A 658 14.38 -18.44 29.89
N CYS A 659 15.02 -17.43 29.35
CA CYS A 659 15.04 -16.09 29.93
C CYS A 659 13.64 -15.44 29.95
N GLN A 660 12.85 -15.61 28.88
CA GLN A 660 11.47 -15.11 28.85
C GLN A 660 10.55 -15.87 29.81
N LEU A 661 10.81 -17.17 30.02
CA LEU A 661 10.12 -17.98 31.01
C LEU A 661 10.39 -17.44 32.44
N ALA A 662 11.64 -17.19 32.78
CA ALA A 662 12.03 -16.62 34.06
C ALA A 662 11.35 -15.27 34.33
N LYS A 663 11.31 -14.38 33.31
CA LYS A 663 10.59 -13.10 33.38
C LYS A 663 9.07 -13.29 33.57
N SER A 664 8.48 -14.29 32.91
CA SER A 664 7.05 -14.61 33.02
C SER A 664 6.70 -15.17 34.40
N LEU A 665 7.59 -15.93 34.99
CA LEU A 665 7.48 -16.45 36.36
C LEU A 665 7.76 -15.38 37.43
N LYS A 666 8.23 -14.20 37.02
CA LYS A 666 8.61 -13.09 37.91
C LYS A 666 9.69 -13.47 38.92
N ILE A 667 10.70 -14.23 38.46
CA ILE A 667 11.84 -14.61 39.29
C ILE A 667 12.53 -13.34 39.78
N ASP A 668 12.70 -13.23 41.11
CA ASP A 668 13.42 -12.13 41.73
C ASP A 668 14.86 -12.56 42.07
N PRO A 669 15.89 -11.88 41.53
CA PRO A 669 17.28 -12.15 41.91
C PRO A 669 17.56 -11.96 43.40
N PHE A 670 16.81 -11.11 44.07
CA PHE A 670 17.00 -10.74 45.46
C PHE A 670 16.12 -11.54 46.46
N ASP A 671 15.21 -12.40 45.94
CA ASP A 671 14.45 -13.28 46.79
C ASP A 671 15.35 -14.40 47.35
N VAL A 672 16.21 -14.05 48.26
CA VAL A 672 16.95 -14.97 49.11
C VAL A 672 16.04 -15.25 50.29
N ARG A 673 15.42 -16.43 50.32
CA ARG A 673 14.67 -16.83 51.54
C ARG A 673 15.66 -16.92 52.68
N PRO A 674 15.48 -16.19 53.78
CA PRO A 674 16.32 -16.32 54.92
C PRO A 674 16.25 -17.81 55.37
N ILE A 675 17.40 -18.48 55.33
CA ILE A 675 17.54 -19.76 56.06
C ILE A 675 17.19 -19.47 57.49
N PRO A 676 16.28 -20.17 58.16
CA PRO A 676 16.01 -19.90 59.55
C PRO A 676 17.27 -20.12 60.32
N LEU A 677 17.97 -19.09 60.69
CA LEU A 677 19.05 -19.12 61.63
C LEU A 677 18.50 -19.60 62.95
N THR A 678 18.86 -20.82 63.28
CA THR A 678 18.59 -21.38 64.62
C THR A 678 19.22 -20.46 65.65
N ALA A 679 18.36 -19.76 66.33
CA ALA A 679 18.51 -19.13 67.62
C ALA A 679 19.89 -18.72 68.12
N GLY A 680 20.13 -17.47 68.03
CA GLY A 680 21.17 -16.71 68.73
C GLY A 680 20.90 -15.23 68.51
N ALA A 681 19.69 -14.76 68.89
CA ALA A 681 19.35 -13.36 68.85
C ALA A 681 20.16 -12.59 69.87
N GLY A 682 21.30 -12.09 69.51
CA GLY A 682 21.92 -10.98 70.15
C GLY A 682 21.24 -9.69 69.66
N GLU A 683 20.82 -8.81 70.51
CA GLU A 683 20.24 -7.50 70.21
C GLU A 683 21.11 -6.76 69.17
N PRO A 684 20.53 -6.04 68.21
CA PRO A 684 21.31 -5.27 67.23
C PRO A 684 22.19 -4.24 67.95
N ARG A 685 23.47 -4.45 67.92
CA ARG A 685 24.46 -3.50 68.45
C ARG A 685 24.55 -2.29 67.51
N ASP A 686 24.20 -1.10 68.03
CA ASP A 686 24.32 0.17 67.31
C ASP A 686 25.79 0.55 67.14
N TYR A 687 26.33 0.30 65.97
CA TYR A 687 27.71 0.56 65.58
C TYR A 687 27.96 1.99 65.05
N SER A 688 26.89 2.81 64.89
CA SER A 688 27.01 4.17 64.33
C SER A 688 27.86 5.11 65.17
N ARG A 689 28.02 4.82 66.47
CA ARG A 689 28.89 5.58 67.35
C ARG A 689 30.38 5.31 67.21
N LEU A 690 30.78 4.15 66.71
CA LEU A 690 32.19 3.77 66.54
C LEU A 690 32.83 4.34 65.28
N SER A 691 32.04 4.66 64.26
CA SER A 691 32.54 5.32 63.03
C SER A 691 32.92 6.78 63.25
N LEU A 692 32.34 7.46 64.26
CA LEU A 692 32.66 8.85 64.59
C LEU A 692 33.97 9.00 65.35
N GLU A 693 34.42 7.98 66.08
CA GLU A 693 35.71 8.00 66.81
C GLU A 693 36.94 7.75 65.92
N ALA A 694 36.72 7.07 64.77
CA ALA A 694 37.79 6.82 63.77
C ALA A 694 38.17 8.03 62.93
N SER A 695 37.31 9.05 62.88
CA SER A 695 37.50 10.30 62.06
C SER A 695 38.23 11.43 62.83
N HIS A 696 38.61 11.24 64.11
CA HIS A 696 39.35 12.24 64.88
C HIS A 696 40.87 12.04 64.76
N PRO A 697 41.70 13.05 64.46
CA PRO A 697 43.14 12.99 64.31
C PRO A 697 43.91 12.83 65.65
N THR A 698 43.27 12.51 66.74
CA THR A 698 43.90 12.34 68.08
C THR A 698 43.86 10.91 68.60
N ALA A 699 43.65 9.90 67.72
CA ALA A 699 43.77 8.52 68.15
C ALA A 699 45.20 8.15 68.51
N THR A 700 45.44 7.90 69.83
CA THR A 700 46.73 7.43 70.31
C THR A 700 47.23 6.20 69.60
N VAL A 701 48.55 6.15 69.37
CA VAL A 701 49.28 5.04 68.63
C VAL A 701 48.96 3.61 69.09
N SER A 702 48.26 3.41 70.22
CA SER A 702 47.86 2.08 70.75
C SER A 702 46.51 1.55 70.15
N SER A 703 45.79 2.31 69.32
CA SER A 703 44.49 1.89 68.76
C SER A 703 44.55 1.29 67.35
N THR A 704 45.68 1.32 66.67
CA THR A 704 45.90 0.75 65.34
C THR A 704 46.62 -0.58 65.37
N VAL A 705 46.26 -1.50 64.45
CA VAL A 705 46.95 -2.72 64.15
C VAL A 705 47.42 -2.72 62.68
N THR A 706 48.65 -3.12 62.44
CA THR A 706 49.17 -3.29 61.07
C THR A 706 49.19 -4.78 60.71
N PHE A 707 48.42 -5.17 59.74
CA PHE A 707 48.45 -6.52 59.23
C PHE A 707 49.53 -6.66 58.15
N GLU A 708 50.40 -7.65 58.29
CA GLU A 708 51.41 -8.03 57.30
C GLU A 708 50.87 -9.26 56.50
N LEU A 709 50.79 -9.15 55.18
CA LEU A 709 50.24 -10.14 54.30
C LEU A 709 51.34 -11.05 53.75
N ASP A 710 50.98 -12.15 53.09
CA ASP A 710 51.93 -13.13 52.56
C ASP A 710 52.80 -12.56 51.43
N ASP A 711 52.34 -11.52 50.73
CA ASP A 711 53.07 -10.77 49.69
C ASP A 711 53.99 -9.66 50.26
N GLY A 712 54.10 -9.54 51.60
CA GLY A 712 54.90 -8.54 52.25
C GLY A 712 54.28 -7.15 52.33
N THR A 713 53.06 -6.96 51.77
CA THR A 713 52.31 -5.70 51.89
C THR A 713 51.73 -5.55 53.30
N THR A 714 51.44 -4.31 53.70
CA THR A 714 50.87 -4.00 54.99
C THR A 714 49.57 -3.23 54.84
N VAL A 715 48.61 -3.51 55.74
CA VAL A 715 47.33 -2.83 55.82
C VAL A 715 47.07 -2.40 57.26
N GLU A 716 46.73 -1.16 57.47
CA GLU A 716 46.44 -0.61 58.81
C GLU A 716 44.91 -0.59 59.06
N ALA A 717 44.52 -0.95 60.27
CA ALA A 717 43.14 -0.95 60.66
C ALA A 717 42.95 -0.52 62.13
N CYS A 718 41.76 -0.07 62.46
CA CYS A 718 41.37 0.25 63.85
C CYS A 718 41.11 -1.07 64.61
N ARG A 719 41.96 -1.35 65.65
CA ARG A 719 41.86 -2.55 66.48
C ARG A 719 40.48 -2.69 67.15
N LYS A 720 40.01 -1.59 67.79
CA LYS A 720 38.73 -1.58 68.48
C LYS A 720 37.55 -1.89 67.55
N MET A 721 37.54 -1.30 66.37
CA MET A 721 36.50 -1.55 65.37
C MET A 721 36.43 -3.01 64.96
N LEU A 722 37.59 -3.63 64.65
CA LEU A 722 37.64 -5.03 64.25
C LEU A 722 37.23 -5.97 65.41
N CYS A 723 37.65 -5.71 66.63
CA CYS A 723 37.30 -6.53 67.81
C CYS A 723 35.77 -6.40 68.13
N CYS A 724 35.17 -5.28 67.85
CA CYS A 724 33.73 -5.11 68.05
C CYS A 724 32.88 -5.80 66.99
N ARG A 725 33.40 -5.99 65.77
CA ARG A 725 32.70 -6.57 64.65
C ARG A 725 32.93 -8.05 64.46
N SER A 726 34.00 -8.62 65.10
CA SER A 726 34.40 -10.03 64.87
C SER A 726 34.91 -10.62 66.14
N ASP A 727 34.29 -11.72 66.54
CA ASP A 727 34.76 -12.53 67.69
C ASP A 727 36.14 -13.14 67.44
N VAL A 728 36.43 -13.44 66.14
CA VAL A 728 37.75 -13.95 65.74
C VAL A 728 38.83 -12.87 65.89
N PHE A 729 38.55 -11.63 65.47
CA PHE A 729 39.48 -10.51 65.68
C PHE A 729 39.60 -10.15 67.14
N SER A 730 38.50 -10.20 67.89
CA SER A 730 38.48 -9.98 69.34
C SER A 730 39.37 -11.00 70.05
N ALA A 731 39.22 -12.28 69.79
CA ALA A 731 40.04 -13.34 70.36
C ALA A 731 41.52 -13.20 69.92
N MET A 732 41.78 -12.91 68.67
CA MET A 732 43.14 -12.82 68.14
C MET A 732 43.91 -11.56 68.60
N LEU A 733 43.21 -10.40 68.68
CA LEU A 733 43.91 -9.12 68.96
C LEU A 733 43.90 -8.75 70.45
N ASP A 734 42.82 -9.10 71.18
CA ASP A 734 42.62 -8.70 72.60
C ASP A 734 42.47 -9.92 73.51
N GLY A 735 42.44 -11.15 73.02
CA GLY A 735 42.38 -12.39 73.74
C GLY A 735 43.74 -12.92 74.22
N ASN A 736 43.82 -14.28 74.46
CA ASN A 736 45.06 -14.94 74.98
C ASN A 736 45.99 -15.53 73.92
N PHE A 737 45.88 -15.10 72.64
CA PHE A 737 46.70 -15.55 71.51
C PHE A 737 48.02 -14.79 71.45
N SER A 738 49.03 -15.42 70.79
CA SER A 738 50.36 -14.89 70.66
C SER A 738 50.45 -13.55 69.97
N GLU A 739 49.41 -13.15 69.23
CA GLU A 739 49.19 -11.92 68.46
C GLU A 739 48.61 -10.82 69.31
N SER A 740 48.07 -11.17 70.50
CA SER A 740 47.46 -10.18 71.41
C SER A 740 48.42 -9.06 71.75
N GLY A 741 48.01 -7.85 71.67
CA GLY A 741 48.84 -6.70 72.00
C GLY A 741 49.96 -6.31 71.01
N LYS A 742 50.23 -7.12 70.01
CA LYS A 742 51.24 -6.82 68.98
C LYS A 742 50.72 -5.73 68.04
N LYS A 743 51.56 -4.81 67.66
CA LYS A 743 51.28 -3.76 66.66
C LYS A 743 51.25 -4.31 65.23
N ARG A 744 52.02 -5.36 64.97
CA ARG A 744 52.08 -6.09 63.66
C ARG A 744 51.60 -7.51 63.84
N VAL A 745 50.68 -7.91 62.98
CA VAL A 745 50.11 -9.28 63.00
C VAL A 745 50.11 -9.80 61.58
N ARG A 746 50.61 -11.01 61.41
CA ARG A 746 50.64 -11.67 60.06
C ARG A 746 49.32 -12.39 59.76
N LEU A 747 48.71 -12.05 58.66
CA LEU A 747 47.52 -12.75 58.11
C LEU A 747 47.92 -13.57 56.90
N LYS A 748 47.64 -14.83 56.93
CA LYS A 748 47.87 -15.80 55.83
C LYS A 748 46.64 -15.95 54.96
N ASN A 749 46.90 -16.18 53.64
CA ASN A 749 45.86 -16.42 52.66
C ASN A 749 44.82 -15.25 52.65
N THR A 750 45.32 -14.04 52.61
CA THR A 750 44.50 -12.84 52.61
C THR A 750 44.98 -11.86 51.53
N SER A 751 44.09 -11.47 50.61
CA SER A 751 44.41 -10.48 49.60
C SER A 751 44.39 -9.07 50.21
N ARG A 752 45.27 -8.20 49.74
CA ARG A 752 45.38 -6.82 50.19
C ARG A 752 44.09 -6.04 49.93
N ASP A 753 43.62 -6.10 48.71
CA ASP A 753 42.47 -5.33 48.24
C ASP A 753 41.13 -5.85 48.86
N GLY A 754 41.03 -7.19 49.06
CA GLY A 754 39.92 -7.76 49.81
C GLY A 754 39.91 -7.33 51.27
N LEU A 755 41.07 -7.29 51.92
CA LEU A 755 41.16 -6.85 53.31
C LEU A 755 40.82 -5.35 53.46
N ILE A 756 41.30 -4.50 52.55
CA ILE A 756 40.96 -3.07 52.53
C ILE A 756 39.46 -2.89 52.33
N THR A 757 38.84 -3.61 51.39
CA THR A 757 37.40 -3.58 51.13
C THR A 757 36.60 -4.00 52.38
N LEU A 758 37.02 -5.06 53.07
CA LEU A 758 36.40 -5.52 54.33
C LEU A 758 36.49 -4.46 55.44
N ILE A 759 37.68 -3.84 55.62
CA ILE A 759 37.92 -2.81 56.63
C ILE A 759 37.03 -1.58 56.33
N LEU A 760 36.96 -1.17 55.07
CA LEU A 760 36.10 -0.04 54.66
C LEU A 760 34.62 -0.32 54.91
N ALA A 761 34.16 -1.51 54.54
CA ALA A 761 32.78 -1.91 54.82
C ALA A 761 32.50 -1.95 56.33
N ALA A 762 33.46 -2.40 57.14
CA ALA A 762 33.33 -2.45 58.61
C ALA A 762 33.22 -1.07 59.27
N THR A 763 33.64 0.00 58.61
CA THR A 763 33.43 1.40 59.12
C THR A 763 31.98 1.86 59.02
N GLY A 764 31.11 1.19 58.30
CA GLY A 764 29.71 1.54 58.13
C GLY A 764 29.47 2.74 57.20
N ALA A 765 30.51 3.26 56.56
CA ALA A 765 30.41 4.31 55.56
C ALA A 765 30.21 3.72 54.15
N ALA A 766 29.65 4.50 53.19
CA ALA A 766 29.67 4.11 51.78
C ALA A 766 31.10 3.85 51.34
N PHE A 767 31.38 2.64 50.88
CA PHE A 767 32.75 2.25 50.51
C PHE A 767 32.87 2.04 49.00
N GLU A 768 34.01 2.46 48.50
CA GLU A 768 34.41 2.17 47.10
C GLU A 768 35.29 0.93 47.07
N TYR A 769 35.02 0.04 46.18
CA TYR A 769 35.87 -1.17 45.92
C TYR A 769 36.56 -1.01 44.59
N GLN A 770 37.79 -1.55 44.49
CA GLN A 770 38.64 -1.39 43.29
C GLN A 770 38.19 -2.26 42.13
N SER A 771 37.72 -3.47 42.45
CA SER A 771 37.30 -4.47 41.47
C SER A 771 36.28 -5.45 42.07
N ILE A 772 35.53 -6.14 41.22
CA ILE A 772 34.61 -7.20 41.68
C ILE A 772 35.37 -8.31 42.44
N GLU A 773 36.60 -8.57 42.08
CA GLU A 773 37.46 -9.57 42.75
C GLU A 773 37.77 -9.14 44.21
N SER A 774 38.09 -7.86 44.42
CA SER A 774 38.34 -7.30 45.78
C SER A 774 37.07 -7.42 46.65
N LEU A 775 35.90 -7.25 46.06
CA LEU A 775 34.61 -7.40 46.77
C LEU A 775 34.35 -8.88 47.12
N LEU A 776 34.58 -9.80 46.22
CA LEU A 776 34.46 -11.24 46.44
C LEU A 776 35.43 -11.75 47.48
N ASP A 777 36.68 -11.26 47.48
CA ASP A 777 37.67 -11.60 48.47
C ASP A 777 37.26 -11.06 49.84
N ALA A 778 36.65 -9.86 49.89
CA ALA A 778 36.09 -9.31 51.12
C ALA A 778 34.92 -10.15 51.66
N VAL A 779 34.02 -10.68 50.79
CA VAL A 779 33.01 -11.66 51.19
C VAL A 779 33.64 -12.90 51.85
N LEU A 780 34.67 -13.47 51.24
CA LEU A 780 35.40 -14.62 51.81
C LEU A 780 36.05 -14.31 53.14
N LEU A 781 36.61 -13.13 53.29
CA LEU A 781 37.22 -12.68 54.51
C LEU A 781 36.20 -12.42 55.60
N ALA A 782 35.01 -11.89 55.30
CA ALA A 782 33.89 -11.71 56.22
C ALA A 782 33.42 -13.06 56.78
N ASP A 783 33.34 -14.10 55.98
CA ASP A 783 33.03 -15.45 56.40
C ASP A 783 34.16 -16.01 57.27
N LYS A 784 35.41 -15.95 56.81
CA LYS A 784 36.61 -16.41 57.54
C LYS A 784 36.74 -15.81 58.91
N PHE A 785 36.39 -14.52 59.07
CA PHE A 785 36.49 -13.80 60.32
C PHE A 785 35.19 -13.73 61.09
N LEU A 786 34.18 -14.52 60.75
CA LEU A 786 32.89 -14.64 61.37
C LEU A 786 32.23 -13.27 61.60
N MET A 787 32.01 -12.52 60.48
CA MET A 787 31.36 -11.20 60.45
C MET A 787 30.01 -11.32 59.71
N PRO A 788 28.93 -11.89 60.27
CA PRO A 788 27.72 -12.21 59.56
C PRO A 788 27.02 -10.98 58.95
N ASP A 789 26.96 -9.90 59.65
CA ASP A 789 26.30 -8.65 59.17
C ASP A 789 27.05 -8.07 57.95
N LEU A 790 28.38 -8.15 57.92
CA LEU A 790 29.18 -7.72 56.79
C LEU A 790 29.15 -8.74 55.62
N LEU A 791 29.09 -10.02 55.93
CA LEU A 791 28.95 -11.08 54.94
C LEU A 791 27.68 -10.85 54.12
N GLU A 792 26.54 -10.56 54.77
CA GLU A 792 25.27 -10.23 54.14
C GLU A 792 25.40 -8.98 53.28
N THR A 793 25.85 -7.84 53.85
CA THR A 793 26.00 -6.58 53.15
C THR A 793 26.94 -6.65 51.94
N LEU A 794 28.07 -7.33 52.08
CA LEU A 794 29.04 -7.52 50.99
C LEU A 794 28.49 -8.44 49.90
N THR A 795 27.73 -9.48 50.28
CA THR A 795 27.08 -10.38 49.32
C THR A 795 25.98 -9.64 48.54
N GLU A 796 25.13 -8.84 49.18
CA GLU A 796 24.13 -8.00 48.53
C GLU A 796 24.80 -6.99 47.60
N THR A 797 25.88 -6.35 48.02
CA THR A 797 26.67 -5.45 47.18
C THR A 797 27.23 -6.18 45.96
N ALA A 798 27.71 -7.42 46.09
CA ALA A 798 28.20 -8.23 44.99
C ALA A 798 27.08 -8.61 44.02
N ILE A 799 25.84 -8.85 44.49
CA ILE A 799 24.66 -9.12 43.68
C ILE A 799 24.25 -7.85 42.89
N ASP A 800 24.21 -6.68 43.53
CA ASP A 800 23.90 -5.42 42.89
C ASP A 800 24.85 -5.03 41.75
N LYS A 801 26.10 -5.48 41.83
CA LYS A 801 27.14 -5.19 40.85
C LYS A 801 27.32 -6.31 39.80
N LEU A 802 26.43 -7.28 39.78
CA LEU A 802 26.43 -8.28 38.73
C LEU A 802 26.17 -7.63 37.37
N SER A 803 27.00 -7.97 36.41
CA SER A 803 26.92 -7.56 35.03
C SER A 803 27.23 -8.72 34.09
N HIS A 804 26.88 -8.56 32.80
CA HIS A 804 27.24 -9.57 31.80
C HIS A 804 28.74 -9.85 31.70
N GLU A 805 29.57 -8.87 31.99
CA GLU A 805 31.02 -8.97 31.90
C GLU A 805 31.61 -9.75 33.06
N ASN A 806 31.04 -9.65 34.25
CA ASN A 806 31.56 -10.27 35.46
C ASN A 806 30.81 -11.55 35.89
N PHE A 807 29.61 -11.80 35.36
CA PHE A 807 28.74 -12.93 35.69
C PHE A 807 29.48 -14.26 35.79
N CYS A 808 30.19 -14.65 34.72
CA CYS A 808 30.89 -15.95 34.68
C CYS A 808 31.94 -16.07 35.77
N ARG A 809 32.62 -14.98 36.13
CA ARG A 809 33.68 -14.95 37.16
C ARG A 809 33.06 -15.09 38.54
N VAL A 810 32.02 -14.32 38.82
CA VAL A 810 31.32 -14.34 40.09
C VAL A 810 30.69 -15.69 40.37
N TRP A 811 30.00 -16.26 39.36
CA TRP A 811 29.41 -17.59 39.50
C TRP A 811 30.45 -18.70 39.76
N ARG A 812 31.61 -18.68 39.04
CA ARG A 812 32.72 -19.65 39.28
C ARG A 812 33.30 -19.47 40.64
N TRP A 813 33.48 -18.26 41.11
CA TRP A 813 33.96 -17.97 42.45
C TRP A 813 32.97 -18.48 43.49
N ALA A 814 31.67 -18.21 43.36
CA ALA A 814 30.63 -18.67 44.27
C ALA A 814 30.55 -20.23 44.33
N ARG A 815 30.76 -20.90 43.17
CA ARG A 815 30.88 -22.35 43.10
C ARG A 815 32.09 -22.84 43.89
N LYS A 816 33.26 -22.27 43.68
CA LYS A 816 34.53 -22.67 44.31
C LYS A 816 34.47 -22.60 45.82
N TYR A 817 33.80 -21.59 46.34
CA TYR A 817 33.70 -21.34 47.78
C TYR A 817 32.36 -21.79 48.36
N SER A 818 31.56 -22.51 47.62
CA SER A 818 30.26 -23.07 48.07
C SER A 818 29.27 -21.99 48.55
N CYS A 819 29.33 -20.80 48.01
CA CYS A 819 28.39 -19.72 48.32
C CYS A 819 27.12 -19.90 47.50
N HIS A 820 26.15 -20.68 48.03
CA HIS A 820 24.93 -21.07 47.35
C HIS A 820 24.01 -19.90 47.03
N GLU A 821 23.95 -18.92 47.96
CA GLU A 821 23.12 -17.73 47.76
C GLU A 821 23.59 -16.89 46.54
N LEU A 822 24.86 -16.52 46.57
CA LEU A 822 25.45 -15.72 45.43
C LEU A 822 25.39 -16.49 44.13
N ARG A 823 25.55 -17.80 44.15
CA ARG A 823 25.45 -18.68 42.98
C ARG A 823 24.03 -18.67 42.40
N SER A 824 23.00 -18.85 43.24
CA SER A 824 21.60 -18.80 42.87
C SER A 824 21.22 -17.40 42.35
N CYS A 825 21.66 -16.32 43.03
CA CYS A 825 21.42 -14.95 42.61
C CYS A 825 22.08 -14.63 41.27
N CYS A 826 23.28 -15.16 41.01
CA CYS A 826 23.92 -15.03 39.68
C CYS A 826 23.05 -15.64 38.58
N VAL A 827 22.54 -16.87 38.79
CA VAL A 827 21.70 -17.53 37.80
C VAL A 827 20.38 -16.78 37.59
N LYS A 828 19.71 -16.38 38.68
CA LYS A 828 18.49 -15.59 38.62
C LYS A 828 18.70 -14.23 37.91
N SER A 829 19.76 -13.51 38.26
CA SER A 829 20.13 -12.24 37.62
C SER A 829 20.40 -12.40 36.13
N PHE A 830 21.09 -13.45 35.70
CA PHE A 830 21.30 -13.78 34.29
C PHE A 830 19.96 -13.99 33.56
N LEU A 831 19.07 -14.79 34.12
CA LEU A 831 17.78 -15.13 33.51
C LEU A 831 16.85 -13.94 33.32
N VAL A 832 16.86 -12.94 34.25
CA VAL A 832 15.96 -11.79 34.20
C VAL A 832 16.60 -10.50 33.67
N ALA A 833 17.89 -10.55 33.32
CA ALA A 833 18.63 -9.38 32.86
C ALA A 833 17.92 -8.62 31.74
N LYS A 834 17.99 -7.29 31.77
CA LYS A 834 17.44 -6.38 30.75
C LYS A 834 18.45 -6.13 29.63
N THR A 835 18.98 -7.18 29.07
CA THR A 835 20.01 -7.13 28.01
C THR A 835 19.43 -7.48 26.66
N SER A 836 20.16 -7.13 25.60
CA SER A 836 19.79 -7.47 24.24
C SER A 836 19.88 -8.99 24.00
N TRP A 837 19.13 -9.48 23.02
CA TRP A 837 19.22 -10.87 22.57
C TRP A 837 20.66 -11.30 22.32
N SER A 838 21.41 -10.49 21.56
CA SER A 838 22.79 -10.82 21.16
C SER A 838 23.76 -10.92 22.34
N GLU A 839 23.61 -10.07 23.35
CA GLU A 839 24.42 -10.09 24.56
C GLU A 839 24.11 -11.31 25.42
N THR A 840 22.82 -11.61 25.60
CA THR A 840 22.39 -12.81 26.36
C THR A 840 22.94 -14.08 25.72
N VAL A 841 22.80 -14.22 24.41
CA VAL A 841 23.31 -15.39 23.67
C VAL A 841 24.82 -15.50 23.77
N ARG A 842 25.55 -14.38 23.60
CA ARG A 842 27.02 -14.37 23.74
C ARG A 842 27.45 -14.82 25.12
N THR A 843 26.89 -14.24 26.18
CA THR A 843 27.24 -14.61 27.56
C THR A 843 26.96 -16.08 27.85
N PHE A 844 25.84 -16.62 27.35
CA PHE A 844 25.52 -18.03 27.49
C PHE A 844 26.53 -18.94 26.75
N ARG A 845 26.91 -18.58 25.53
CA ARG A 845 27.93 -19.32 24.75
C ARG A 845 29.29 -19.29 25.42
N ASP A 846 29.74 -18.14 25.92
CA ASP A 846 31.00 -18.00 26.64
C ASP A 846 31.02 -18.91 27.87
N PHE A 847 29.86 -19.05 28.52
CA PHE A 847 29.71 -19.95 29.67
C PHE A 847 29.62 -21.42 29.26
N SER A 848 28.94 -21.74 28.14
CA SER A 848 28.81 -23.11 27.65
C SER A 848 30.16 -23.78 27.28
N ALA A 849 31.18 -22.98 26.99
CA ALA A 849 32.54 -23.45 26.74
C ALA A 849 33.30 -23.88 28.01
N THR A 850 32.68 -23.77 29.19
CA THR A 850 33.33 -24.06 30.46
C THR A 850 32.96 -25.46 30.99
N ASP A 851 33.83 -26.07 31.79
CA ASP A 851 33.65 -27.37 32.46
C ASP A 851 32.49 -27.35 33.47
N ALA A 852 32.08 -26.16 33.91
CA ALA A 852 31.01 -25.93 34.87
C ALA A 852 29.62 -25.79 34.26
N PHE A 853 29.48 -25.87 32.93
CA PHE A 853 28.24 -25.64 32.24
C PHE A 853 27.08 -26.58 32.64
N GLY A 854 27.40 -27.87 32.84
CA GLY A 854 26.40 -28.83 33.26
C GLY A 854 25.74 -28.49 34.62
N GLU A 855 26.55 -28.02 35.60
CA GLU A 855 26.04 -27.58 36.89
C GLU A 855 25.20 -26.33 36.78
N PHE A 856 25.61 -25.40 35.96
CA PHE A 856 24.86 -24.18 35.67
C PHE A 856 23.48 -24.46 35.06
N LEU A 857 23.41 -25.40 34.12
CA LEU A 857 22.11 -25.82 33.53
C LEU A 857 21.24 -26.54 34.59
N ASN A 858 21.82 -27.34 35.48
CA ASN A 858 21.05 -27.96 36.54
C ASN A 858 20.45 -26.91 37.49
N GLU A 859 21.19 -25.86 37.82
CA GLU A 859 20.68 -24.77 38.65
C GLU A 859 19.54 -24.02 37.96
N ILE A 860 19.69 -23.70 36.67
CA ILE A 860 18.60 -23.10 35.90
C ILE A 860 17.36 -23.98 35.99
N ARG A 861 17.53 -25.31 35.82
CA ARG A 861 16.44 -26.28 35.89
C ARG A 861 15.77 -26.27 37.27
N GLU A 862 16.56 -26.32 38.34
CA GLU A 862 16.04 -26.33 39.72
C GLU A 862 15.25 -25.05 40.01
N ILE A 863 15.77 -23.89 39.65
CA ILE A 863 15.11 -22.60 39.84
C ILE A 863 13.79 -22.56 39.04
N ILE A 864 13.82 -22.91 37.75
CA ILE A 864 12.63 -22.85 36.88
C ILE A 864 11.56 -23.86 37.34
N VAL A 865 11.94 -25.12 37.66
CA VAL A 865 10.99 -26.13 38.14
C VAL A 865 10.42 -25.73 39.49
N GLY A 866 11.29 -25.26 40.41
CA GLY A 866 10.85 -24.78 41.71
C GLY A 866 9.80 -23.67 41.60
N GLU A 867 10.02 -22.72 40.72
CA GLU A 867 9.07 -21.63 40.47
C GLU A 867 7.80 -22.08 39.71
N LEU A 868 7.91 -22.99 38.77
CA LEU A 868 6.74 -23.54 38.06
C LEU A 868 5.79 -24.33 38.99
N CYS A 869 6.34 -25.08 39.96
CA CYS A 869 5.60 -25.95 40.88
C CYS A 869 5.07 -25.22 42.12
N GLN A 870 5.43 -23.95 42.36
CA GLN A 870 4.84 -23.15 43.43
C GLN A 870 3.40 -22.73 43.03
N VAL A 871 2.39 -23.46 43.51
CA VAL A 871 0.96 -23.13 43.34
C VAL A 871 0.47 -22.24 44.46
#